data_4202c5634b9bea82932c7594c65adfac
#
_entry.id   4202c5634b9bea82932c7594c65adfac
#
_cell.length_a   1.000
_cell.length_b   1.000
_cell.length_c   1.000
_cell.angle_alpha   90.00
_cell.angle_beta   90.00
_cell.angle_gamma   90.00
#
_symmetry.space_group_name_H-M   'P 1'
#
loop_
_entity.id
_entity.type
_entity.pdbx_description
1 polymer ?
#
loop_
_entity_poly.entity_id
_entity_poly.type
_entity_poly.pdbx_seq_one_letter_code
_entity_poly.pdbx_strand_id
1 'polypeptide(L)'
;MQGSQSREKQNVAATRWIANATIALLPVLACFLGGATQKWEEGLIMTLLALYLLVRPPRFSLGALTNLVLLALFILAAAAFFPASWFFQPEWRTALVNDFGIQLPSTLTPQPWITLGYLVSFAAGLSWLYIVSTQDLELREARFQLRLFTSGIALLAAICIALYLARTTFSFWHNEQNFGPFPNRNQTGTLFGLAAIVILACAQDDLRKRRKRWIVWILALVLISAAIILNFSRSGIAILMAGSAFWLGALAFRQRSPWRLALGISLFLLLLLLTALLLFGGQTLDRFHLHDFDSTGMASNLRWQIFHDTFRLIRNSPWCGIGFGNFEPIFAILREASLGDARALHPESDWLWLWTELGWPGVVLVIVGIALLASRVFPLRAGTNQGYRLAALIAALLFAIDGIVDVSGHQMGTAFAAVFLLGLSAYRPLSLKRSQWTSILFRFVGLVLLAAGLSLIVAAHDEKLLPGSAGVFSAKQLSAVADTELNFSETIALTTSALRSAPLDWELYLERAIAEVELKQTKNAVDDFRRARFLEPIAYEVPLAEGNAWLPYDPVLAVAAWREALRRAGPLRPGVYASMLSDASLRSPEVSPILEAIGLGEHDLALPYLNRISGARFNRALAQLLRNDPNLRSFGETEKLALFAFWSERGDPEEISRAVEQHPDWIRYAWFGVAKYKASKNDFRAGYELTQRYGEPVALPRVATNFSLQDSEKRFQAAPDNYAIGYELYRAQMQNGQIDDALLTARHFSERPNSPAYFHFLEAQCWAEKQNWERAWNAWQAFQAAQAPAAK
;
A
#
# COMPACT_ATOMS: atom_id res chain seq x y z
N MET A 1 -47.40 -43.68 10.24
CA MET A 1 -45.95 -43.95 10.39
C MET A 1 -45.12 -43.61 9.16
N GLN A 2 -45.53 -43.93 7.92
CA GLN A 2 -44.74 -43.63 6.70
C GLN A 2 -44.54 -42.12 6.46
N GLY A 3 -45.49 -41.24 6.80
CA GLY A 3 -45.36 -39.78 6.62
C GLY A 3 -44.37 -39.09 7.58
N SER A 4 -44.20 -39.59 8.81
CA SER A 4 -43.22 -39.09 9.76
C SER A 4 -41.78 -39.45 9.42
N GLN A 5 -41.57 -40.68 8.93
CA GLN A 5 -40.25 -41.14 8.45
C GLN A 5 -39.78 -40.44 7.17
N SER A 6 -40.71 -40.07 6.30
CA SER A 6 -40.42 -39.27 5.11
C SER A 6 -40.02 -37.83 5.47
N ARG A 7 -40.71 -37.17 6.38
CA ARG A 7 -40.38 -35.84 6.86
C ARG A 7 -39.05 -35.81 7.64
N GLU A 8 -38.79 -36.83 8.44
CA GLU A 8 -37.52 -36.94 9.18
C GLU A 8 -36.32 -37.09 8.23
N LYS A 9 -36.44 -37.92 7.21
CA LYS A 9 -35.42 -38.09 6.15
C LYS A 9 -35.21 -36.80 5.34
N GLN A 10 -36.27 -36.05 5.04
CA GLN A 10 -36.20 -34.77 4.35
C GLN A 10 -35.49 -33.70 5.23
N ASN A 11 -35.82 -33.64 6.50
CA ASN A 11 -35.18 -32.70 7.46
C ASN A 11 -33.69 -33.01 7.63
N VAL A 12 -33.29 -34.28 7.74
CA VAL A 12 -31.88 -34.69 7.83
C VAL A 12 -31.13 -34.32 6.55
N ALA A 13 -31.71 -34.53 5.38
CA ALA A 13 -31.12 -34.16 4.09
C ALA A 13 -30.96 -32.63 3.98
N ALA A 14 -31.99 -31.84 4.31
CA ALA A 14 -31.94 -30.38 4.28
C ALA A 14 -30.86 -29.82 5.23
N THR A 15 -30.78 -30.32 6.46
CA THR A 15 -29.78 -29.94 7.44
C THR A 15 -28.36 -30.27 7.00
N ARG A 16 -28.16 -31.35 6.25
CA ARG A 16 -26.87 -31.75 5.69
C ARG A 16 -26.43 -30.82 4.55
N TRP A 17 -27.37 -30.43 3.69
CA TRP A 17 -27.11 -29.46 2.62
C TRP A 17 -26.76 -28.07 3.16
N ILE A 18 -27.46 -27.58 4.19
CA ILE A 18 -27.15 -26.29 4.83
C ILE A 18 -25.72 -26.31 5.37
N ALA A 19 -25.33 -27.36 6.11
CA ALA A 19 -23.98 -27.48 6.64
C ALA A 19 -22.90 -27.48 5.56
N ASN A 20 -23.14 -28.19 4.46
CA ASN A 20 -22.21 -28.23 3.32
C ASN A 20 -22.09 -26.84 2.66
N ALA A 21 -23.20 -26.11 2.55
CA ALA A 21 -23.20 -24.75 2.04
C ALA A 21 -22.45 -23.78 2.97
N THR A 22 -22.67 -23.85 4.26
CA THR A 22 -21.96 -23.03 5.27
C THR A 22 -20.46 -23.22 5.16
N ILE A 23 -19.98 -24.47 5.10
CA ILE A 23 -18.52 -24.74 4.95
C ILE A 23 -17.97 -24.19 3.65
N ALA A 24 -18.70 -24.29 2.54
CA ALA A 24 -18.23 -23.77 1.27
C ALA A 24 -18.24 -22.24 1.19
N LEU A 25 -19.20 -21.59 1.86
CA LEU A 25 -19.39 -20.14 1.80
C LEU A 25 -18.61 -19.37 2.85
N LEU A 26 -18.22 -19.99 3.97
CA LEU A 26 -17.46 -19.31 5.03
C LEU A 26 -16.15 -18.66 4.52
N PRO A 27 -15.29 -19.37 3.77
CA PRO A 27 -14.09 -18.74 3.20
C PRO A 27 -14.43 -17.68 2.12
N VAL A 28 -15.53 -17.85 1.38
CA VAL A 28 -15.98 -16.84 0.40
C VAL A 28 -16.42 -15.56 1.12
N LEU A 29 -17.16 -15.71 2.22
CA LEU A 29 -17.58 -14.59 3.05
C LEU A 29 -16.37 -13.87 3.67
N ALA A 30 -15.40 -14.61 4.20
CA ALA A 30 -14.18 -14.03 4.75
C ALA A 30 -13.41 -13.23 3.69
N CYS A 31 -13.33 -13.75 2.46
CA CYS A 31 -12.72 -13.02 1.34
C CYS A 31 -13.54 -11.78 0.94
N PHE A 32 -14.87 -11.89 0.89
CA PHE A 32 -15.77 -10.76 0.57
C PHE A 32 -15.65 -9.63 1.59
N LEU A 33 -15.45 -9.96 2.87
CA LEU A 33 -15.22 -9.01 3.96
C LEU A 33 -13.76 -8.48 3.99
N GLY A 34 -13.11 -8.29 2.87
CA GLY A 34 -11.76 -7.73 2.84
C GLY A 34 -10.65 -8.64 3.37
N GLY A 35 -10.93 -9.94 3.48
CA GLY A 35 -10.01 -10.92 4.09
C GLY A 35 -10.17 -11.06 5.59
N ALA A 36 -11.18 -10.43 6.18
CA ALA A 36 -11.40 -10.32 7.62
C ALA A 36 -10.20 -9.63 8.32
N THR A 37 -9.77 -8.52 7.75
CA THR A 37 -8.62 -7.74 8.24
C THR A 37 -8.99 -6.83 9.41
N GLN A 38 -10.24 -6.37 9.44
CA GLN A 38 -10.74 -5.56 10.54
C GLN A 38 -11.23 -6.42 11.71
N LYS A 39 -11.16 -5.88 12.92
CA LYS A 39 -11.52 -6.61 14.14
C LYS A 39 -12.96 -7.11 14.16
N TRP A 40 -13.91 -6.31 13.65
CA TRP A 40 -15.32 -6.75 13.57
C TRP A 40 -15.53 -7.85 12.52
N GLU A 41 -14.79 -7.82 11.39
CA GLU A 41 -14.84 -8.83 10.35
C GLU A 41 -14.27 -10.16 10.83
N GLU A 42 -13.07 -10.08 11.45
CA GLU A 42 -12.43 -11.22 12.11
C GLU A 42 -13.37 -11.82 13.16
N GLY A 43 -13.97 -10.98 14.01
CA GLY A 43 -14.92 -11.37 15.01
C GLY A 43 -16.17 -12.06 14.45
N LEU A 44 -16.69 -11.57 13.32
CA LEU A 44 -17.85 -12.18 12.65
C LEU A 44 -17.52 -13.58 12.10
N ILE A 45 -16.38 -13.73 11.41
CA ILE A 45 -15.96 -15.03 10.88
C ILE A 45 -15.68 -16.02 12.00
N MET A 46 -15.01 -15.59 13.09
CA MET A 46 -14.81 -16.43 14.28
C MET A 46 -16.14 -16.85 14.92
N THR A 47 -17.08 -15.93 15.04
CA THR A 47 -18.41 -16.22 15.60
C THR A 47 -19.17 -17.26 14.76
N LEU A 48 -19.17 -17.13 13.44
CA LEU A 48 -19.79 -18.11 12.54
C LEU A 48 -19.13 -19.48 12.63
N LEU A 49 -17.79 -19.52 12.67
CA LEU A 49 -17.03 -20.75 12.86
C LEU A 49 -17.35 -21.39 14.23
N ALA A 50 -17.39 -20.59 15.29
CA ALA A 50 -17.73 -21.02 16.64
C ALA A 50 -19.13 -21.65 16.72
N LEU A 51 -20.14 -20.99 16.14
CA LEU A 51 -21.50 -21.51 16.06
C LEU A 51 -21.55 -22.85 15.30
N TYR A 52 -20.78 -22.96 14.21
CA TYR A 52 -20.68 -24.23 13.50
C TYR A 52 -20.08 -25.33 14.37
N LEU A 53 -18.98 -25.05 15.12
CA LEU A 53 -18.34 -26.02 16.02
C LEU A 53 -19.26 -26.46 17.17
N LEU A 54 -20.06 -25.56 17.72
CA LEU A 54 -21.00 -25.87 18.78
C LEU A 54 -22.13 -26.80 18.31
N VAL A 55 -22.66 -26.55 17.12
CA VAL A 55 -23.78 -27.30 16.54
C VAL A 55 -23.33 -28.61 15.90
N ARG A 56 -22.18 -28.56 15.17
CA ARG A 56 -21.65 -29.70 14.39
C ARG A 56 -20.15 -29.91 14.59
N PRO A 57 -19.72 -30.25 15.81
CA PRO A 57 -18.31 -30.47 16.08
C PRO A 57 -17.76 -31.65 15.26
N PRO A 58 -16.48 -31.64 14.91
CA PRO A 58 -15.81 -32.78 14.31
C PRO A 58 -15.99 -34.04 15.15
N ARG A 59 -16.34 -35.15 14.49
CA ARG A 59 -16.60 -36.46 15.15
C ARG A 59 -15.53 -37.49 14.86
N PHE A 60 -14.63 -37.18 13.90
CA PHE A 60 -13.59 -38.10 13.45
C PHE A 60 -12.22 -37.52 13.77
N SER A 61 -11.27 -38.40 13.99
CA SER A 61 -9.88 -38.03 14.25
C SER A 61 -9.07 -38.03 12.97
N LEU A 62 -8.17 -37.05 12.82
CA LEU A 62 -7.19 -37.00 11.74
C LEU A 62 -6.08 -38.07 11.87
N GLY A 63 -6.12 -38.92 12.91
CA GLY A 63 -5.09 -39.89 13.22
C GLY A 63 -3.99 -39.34 14.11
N ALA A 64 -3.31 -40.24 14.82
CA ALA A 64 -2.39 -39.87 15.91
C ALA A 64 -1.29 -38.91 15.47
N LEU A 65 -0.61 -39.19 14.37
CA LEU A 65 0.52 -38.36 13.89
C LEU A 65 0.09 -36.94 13.50
N THR A 66 -1.02 -36.81 12.75
CA THR A 66 -1.51 -35.47 12.36
C THR A 66 -1.99 -34.68 13.58
N ASN A 67 -2.70 -35.35 14.50
CA ASN A 67 -3.14 -34.72 15.73
C ASN A 67 -1.94 -34.27 16.61
N LEU A 68 -0.88 -35.09 16.66
CA LEU A 68 0.35 -34.73 17.39
C LEU A 68 1.03 -33.49 16.79
N VAL A 69 1.11 -33.39 15.44
CA VAL A 69 1.68 -32.23 14.77
C VAL A 69 0.85 -30.97 15.04
N LEU A 70 -0.50 -31.05 14.96
CA LEU A 70 -1.35 -29.90 15.25
C LEU A 70 -1.28 -29.47 16.71
N LEU A 71 -1.23 -30.44 17.63
CA LEU A 71 -1.06 -30.16 19.05
C LEU A 71 0.31 -29.54 19.32
N ALA A 72 1.39 -30.07 18.72
CA ALA A 72 2.74 -29.52 18.85
C ALA A 72 2.83 -28.09 18.34
N LEU A 73 2.18 -27.76 17.19
CA LEU A 73 2.07 -26.40 16.68
C LEU A 73 1.37 -25.47 17.68
N PHE A 74 0.26 -25.91 18.25
CA PHE A 74 -0.47 -25.12 19.23
C PHE A 74 0.34 -24.91 20.52
N ILE A 75 1.00 -25.96 21.04
CA ILE A 75 1.87 -25.87 22.22
C ILE A 75 3.06 -24.96 21.95
N LEU A 76 3.66 -25.02 20.77
CA LEU A 76 4.77 -24.15 20.38
C LEU A 76 4.32 -22.68 20.34
N ALA A 77 3.15 -22.41 19.78
CA ALA A 77 2.58 -21.06 19.78
C ALA A 77 2.28 -20.56 21.21
N ALA A 78 1.77 -21.45 22.08
CA ALA A 78 1.53 -21.16 23.49
C ALA A 78 2.83 -21.02 24.31
N ALA A 79 3.98 -21.52 23.83
CA ALA A 79 5.27 -21.37 24.50
C ALA A 79 5.70 -19.89 24.66
N ALA A 80 5.14 -18.99 23.85
CA ALA A 80 5.31 -17.55 24.00
C ALA A 80 4.89 -17.01 25.39
N PHE A 81 4.04 -17.73 26.11
CA PHE A 81 3.59 -17.36 27.46
C PHE A 81 4.47 -17.94 28.57
N PHE A 82 5.49 -18.76 28.27
CA PHE A 82 6.41 -19.27 29.26
C PHE A 82 7.37 -18.18 29.75
N PRO A 83 7.99 -18.35 30.93
CA PRO A 83 8.93 -17.38 31.46
C PRO A 83 10.07 -17.09 30.48
N ALA A 84 10.33 -15.83 30.23
CA ALA A 84 11.39 -15.39 29.33
C ALA A 84 12.77 -15.89 29.79
N SER A 85 12.97 -16.06 31.12
CA SER A 85 14.21 -16.57 31.70
C SER A 85 14.59 -18.02 31.30
N TRP A 86 13.65 -18.77 30.72
CA TRP A 86 13.91 -20.12 30.21
C TRP A 86 14.58 -20.10 28.82
N PHE A 87 14.61 -18.95 28.15
CA PHE A 87 15.08 -18.80 26.79
C PHE A 87 16.25 -17.81 26.70
N PHE A 88 16.90 -17.81 25.58
CA PHE A 88 17.89 -16.80 25.24
C PHE A 88 17.26 -15.39 25.33
N GLN A 89 17.96 -14.48 26.03
CA GLN A 89 17.53 -13.11 26.17
C GLN A 89 18.20 -12.24 25.08
N PRO A 90 17.46 -11.76 24.08
CA PRO A 90 18.04 -10.94 23.04
C PRO A 90 18.39 -9.52 23.55
N GLU A 91 19.40 -8.89 22.96
CA GLU A 91 19.90 -7.57 23.36
C GLU A 91 18.81 -6.49 23.32
N TRP A 92 17.95 -6.51 22.29
CA TRP A 92 16.86 -5.56 22.21
C TRP A 92 15.93 -5.59 23.42
N ARG A 93 15.71 -6.79 23.99
CA ARG A 93 14.85 -6.95 25.18
C ARG A 93 15.52 -6.39 26.43
N THR A 94 16.80 -6.63 26.59
CA THR A 94 17.58 -6.09 27.73
C THR A 94 17.71 -4.57 27.64
N ALA A 95 17.91 -4.02 26.44
CA ALA A 95 17.94 -2.58 26.19
C ALA A 95 16.61 -1.90 26.55
N LEU A 96 15.48 -2.47 26.13
CA LEU A 96 14.14 -1.94 26.47
C LEU A 96 13.95 -1.77 27.98
N VAL A 97 14.38 -2.77 28.76
CA VAL A 97 14.22 -2.74 30.23
C VAL A 97 15.26 -1.84 30.89
N ASN A 98 16.54 -2.02 30.57
CA ASN A 98 17.65 -1.40 31.31
C ASN A 98 17.89 0.05 30.88
N ASP A 99 17.82 0.33 29.58
CA ASP A 99 18.18 1.64 29.03
C ASP A 99 16.98 2.58 28.89
N PHE A 100 15.79 2.02 28.61
CA PHE A 100 14.58 2.80 28.37
C PHE A 100 13.52 2.66 29.47
N GLY A 101 13.73 1.76 30.45
CA GLY A 101 12.81 1.59 31.58
C GLY A 101 11.41 1.10 31.16
N ILE A 102 11.29 0.43 30.01
CA ILE A 102 10.01 -0.14 29.55
C ILE A 102 9.74 -1.41 30.34
N GLN A 103 8.61 -1.43 31.03
CA GLN A 103 8.20 -2.60 31.82
C GLN A 103 7.68 -3.71 30.93
N LEU A 104 8.48 -4.74 30.69
CA LEU A 104 8.06 -5.94 29.97
C LEU A 104 7.53 -7.01 30.91
N PRO A 105 6.52 -7.79 30.50
CA PRO A 105 6.08 -8.96 31.25
C PRO A 105 7.20 -10.00 31.38
N SER A 106 7.06 -10.89 32.39
CA SER A 106 8.02 -11.99 32.62
C SER A 106 7.94 -13.11 31.56
N THR A 107 6.96 -13.05 30.66
CA THR A 107 6.75 -14.00 29.55
C THR A 107 7.73 -13.79 28.42
N LEU A 108 7.95 -14.83 27.59
CA LEU A 108 8.78 -14.74 26.39
C LEU A 108 8.26 -13.66 25.44
N THR A 109 6.95 -13.68 25.15
CA THR A 109 6.33 -12.58 24.42
C THR A 109 6.37 -11.29 25.23
N PRO A 110 6.80 -10.17 24.63
CA PRO A 110 6.76 -8.86 25.30
C PRO A 110 5.33 -8.28 25.36
N GLN A 111 4.37 -8.82 24.59
CA GLN A 111 2.99 -8.33 24.48
C GLN A 111 1.97 -9.47 24.60
N PRO A 112 1.76 -10.05 25.81
CA PRO A 112 0.93 -11.26 26.00
C PRO A 112 -0.50 -11.13 25.48
N TRP A 113 -1.13 -9.97 25.65
CA TRP A 113 -2.51 -9.77 25.20
C TRP A 113 -2.64 -9.74 23.68
N ILE A 114 -1.68 -9.14 22.98
CA ILE A 114 -1.63 -9.15 21.51
C ILE A 114 -1.37 -10.57 21.01
N THR A 115 -0.38 -11.25 21.60
CA THR A 115 -0.08 -12.66 21.29
C THR A 115 -1.27 -13.57 21.55
N LEU A 116 -2.04 -13.35 22.61
CA LEU A 116 -3.27 -14.10 22.89
C LEU A 116 -4.31 -13.93 21.78
N GLY A 117 -4.52 -12.71 21.31
CA GLY A 117 -5.43 -12.45 20.19
C GLY A 117 -5.06 -13.26 18.95
N TYR A 118 -3.78 -13.20 18.54
CA TYR A 118 -3.29 -13.99 17.41
C TYR A 118 -3.30 -15.51 17.66
N LEU A 119 -3.06 -15.96 18.89
CA LEU A 119 -3.18 -17.38 19.23
C LEU A 119 -4.62 -17.89 19.07
N VAL A 120 -5.61 -17.08 19.41
CA VAL A 120 -7.03 -17.41 19.20
C VAL A 120 -7.36 -17.48 17.72
N SER A 121 -6.88 -16.54 16.90
CA SER A 121 -7.03 -16.58 15.45
C SER A 121 -6.35 -17.81 14.83
N PHE A 122 -5.17 -18.18 15.33
CA PHE A 122 -4.49 -19.40 14.94
C PHE A 122 -5.28 -20.66 15.32
N ALA A 123 -5.85 -20.71 16.52
CA ALA A 123 -6.73 -21.80 16.96
C ALA A 123 -7.99 -21.91 16.07
N ALA A 124 -8.53 -20.78 15.61
CA ALA A 124 -9.62 -20.76 14.63
C ALA A 124 -9.18 -21.39 13.30
N GLY A 125 -7.99 -21.03 12.79
CA GLY A 125 -7.40 -21.62 11.58
C GLY A 125 -7.16 -23.14 11.71
N LEU A 126 -6.61 -23.61 12.84
CA LEU A 126 -6.46 -25.05 13.11
C LEU A 126 -7.80 -25.78 13.22
N SER A 127 -8.80 -25.15 13.84
CA SER A 127 -10.15 -25.68 13.94
C SER A 127 -10.82 -25.78 12.59
N TRP A 128 -10.63 -24.77 11.74
CA TRP A 128 -11.10 -24.77 10.36
C TRP A 128 -10.47 -25.92 9.55
N LEU A 129 -9.14 -26.07 9.64
CA LEU A 129 -8.44 -27.18 8.99
C LEU A 129 -9.01 -28.54 9.45
N TYR A 130 -9.25 -28.68 10.75
CA TYR A 130 -9.77 -29.92 11.32
C TYR A 130 -11.19 -30.21 10.84
N ILE A 131 -12.08 -29.22 10.83
CA ILE A 131 -13.46 -29.35 10.30
C ILE A 131 -13.41 -29.83 8.86
N VAL A 132 -12.71 -29.12 7.99
CA VAL A 132 -12.72 -29.40 6.54
C VAL A 132 -12.11 -30.78 6.25
N SER A 133 -11.04 -31.16 6.97
CA SER A 133 -10.33 -32.41 6.74
C SER A 133 -11.00 -33.66 7.33
N THR A 134 -11.97 -33.51 8.25
CA THR A 134 -12.67 -34.62 8.93
C THR A 134 -14.14 -34.73 8.60
N GLN A 135 -14.62 -34.04 7.58
CA GLN A 135 -16.00 -34.14 7.13
C GLN A 135 -16.36 -35.55 6.67
N ASP A 136 -17.53 -36.03 7.06
CA ASP A 136 -18.13 -37.25 6.51
C ASP A 136 -18.97 -36.90 5.27
N LEU A 137 -18.30 -36.74 4.15
CA LEU A 137 -18.91 -36.30 2.90
C LEU A 137 -19.17 -37.47 1.97
N GLU A 138 -20.30 -37.36 1.25
CA GLU A 138 -20.47 -38.11 0.01
C GLU A 138 -19.72 -37.40 -1.14
N LEU A 139 -19.40 -38.20 -2.16
CA LEU A 139 -18.75 -37.68 -3.36
C LEU A 139 -19.48 -36.51 -4.01
N ARG A 140 -20.81 -36.53 -3.96
CA ARG A 140 -21.69 -35.50 -4.47
C ARG A 140 -21.60 -34.22 -3.67
N GLU A 141 -21.45 -34.35 -2.37
CA GLU A 141 -21.34 -33.24 -1.43
C GLU A 141 -19.99 -32.55 -1.55
N ALA A 142 -18.89 -33.30 -1.64
CA ALA A 142 -17.55 -32.70 -1.84
C ALA A 142 -17.49 -31.91 -3.17
N ARG A 143 -18.12 -32.43 -4.24
CA ARG A 143 -18.26 -31.69 -5.50
C ARG A 143 -19.12 -30.43 -5.35
N PHE A 144 -20.22 -30.56 -4.59
CA PHE A 144 -21.09 -29.40 -4.32
C PHE A 144 -20.33 -28.30 -3.57
N GLN A 145 -19.59 -28.63 -2.52
CA GLN A 145 -18.80 -27.64 -1.77
C GLN A 145 -17.77 -26.94 -2.66
N LEU A 146 -16.98 -27.69 -3.44
CA LEU A 146 -15.99 -27.09 -4.35
C LEU A 146 -16.64 -26.19 -5.41
N ARG A 147 -17.75 -26.63 -6.00
CA ARG A 147 -18.48 -25.83 -7.01
C ARG A 147 -19.08 -24.57 -6.41
N LEU A 148 -19.66 -24.67 -5.21
CA LEU A 148 -20.25 -23.53 -4.53
C LEU A 148 -19.19 -22.51 -4.15
N PHE A 149 -18.07 -22.94 -3.55
CA PHE A 149 -16.92 -22.10 -3.27
C PHE A 149 -16.42 -21.39 -4.54
N THR A 150 -16.16 -22.14 -5.59
CA THR A 150 -15.63 -21.60 -6.85
C THR A 150 -16.60 -20.62 -7.51
N SER A 151 -17.91 -20.91 -7.48
CA SER A 151 -18.93 -19.98 -7.97
C SER A 151 -19.00 -18.71 -7.13
N GLY A 152 -18.81 -18.81 -5.80
CA GLY A 152 -18.73 -17.67 -4.91
C GLY A 152 -17.53 -16.77 -5.22
N ILE A 153 -16.36 -17.35 -5.46
CA ILE A 153 -15.18 -16.57 -5.85
C ILE A 153 -15.34 -15.94 -7.25
N ALA A 154 -15.96 -16.66 -8.20
CA ALA A 154 -16.27 -16.08 -9.51
C ALA A 154 -17.26 -14.90 -9.41
N LEU A 155 -18.25 -15.00 -8.53
CA LEU A 155 -19.17 -13.89 -8.24
C LEU A 155 -18.42 -12.71 -7.59
N LEU A 156 -17.51 -12.98 -6.66
CA LEU A 156 -16.66 -11.96 -6.07
C LEU A 156 -15.82 -11.23 -7.14
N ALA A 157 -15.24 -11.96 -8.08
CA ALA A 157 -14.51 -11.38 -9.21
C ALA A 157 -15.42 -10.49 -10.08
N ALA A 158 -16.68 -10.91 -10.33
CA ALA A 158 -17.65 -10.10 -11.04
C ALA A 158 -17.98 -8.79 -10.29
N ILE A 159 -18.16 -8.87 -8.98
CA ILE A 159 -18.38 -7.69 -8.12
C ILE A 159 -17.17 -6.75 -8.19
N CYS A 160 -15.95 -7.26 -8.07
CA CYS A 160 -14.73 -6.46 -8.17
C CYS A 160 -14.64 -5.73 -9.51
N ILE A 161 -14.92 -6.41 -10.63
CA ILE A 161 -14.93 -5.77 -11.96
C ILE A 161 -16.02 -4.69 -12.05
N ALA A 162 -17.22 -4.98 -11.57
CA ALA A 162 -18.33 -4.03 -11.60
C ALA A 162 -18.01 -2.76 -10.80
N LEU A 163 -17.47 -2.90 -9.59
CA LEU A 163 -17.05 -1.77 -8.74
C LEU A 163 -15.92 -0.97 -9.38
N TYR A 164 -14.94 -1.65 -9.96
CA TYR A 164 -13.83 -1.00 -10.67
C TYR A 164 -14.33 -0.16 -11.85
N LEU A 165 -15.23 -0.69 -12.67
CA LEU A 165 -15.85 0.04 -13.78
C LEU A 165 -16.72 1.20 -13.32
N ALA A 166 -17.41 1.04 -12.19
CA ALA A 166 -18.22 2.08 -11.56
C ALA A 166 -17.37 3.13 -10.80
N ARG A 167 -16.05 2.93 -10.70
CA ARG A 167 -15.12 3.77 -9.91
C ARG A 167 -15.58 3.97 -8.46
N THR A 168 -16.08 2.91 -7.84
CA THR A 168 -16.54 2.89 -6.46
C THR A 168 -16.03 1.66 -5.74
N THR A 169 -16.09 1.66 -4.42
CA THR A 169 -15.72 0.52 -3.58
C THR A 169 -16.65 0.46 -2.38
N PHE A 170 -16.69 -0.68 -1.69
CA PHE A 170 -17.37 -0.76 -0.41
C PHE A 170 -16.54 -0.05 0.67
N SER A 171 -17.20 0.64 1.60
CA SER A 171 -16.53 1.38 2.68
C SER A 171 -15.72 0.49 3.62
N PHE A 172 -16.07 -0.79 3.73
CA PHE A 172 -15.34 -1.78 4.52
C PHE A 172 -14.19 -2.46 3.77
N TRP A 173 -13.98 -2.19 2.47
CA TRP A 173 -12.80 -2.64 1.74
C TRP A 173 -11.69 -1.59 1.86
N HIS A 174 -10.69 -1.88 2.66
CA HIS A 174 -9.54 -0.99 2.87
C HIS A 174 -8.45 -1.25 1.83
N ASN A 175 -8.76 -0.98 0.58
CA ASN A 175 -7.84 -1.11 -0.54
C ASN A 175 -7.50 0.28 -1.10
N GLU A 176 -6.50 0.94 -0.58
CA GLU A 176 -6.14 2.35 -0.87
C GLU A 176 -6.04 2.73 -2.36
N GLN A 177 -5.89 1.78 -3.27
CA GLN A 177 -5.71 2.09 -4.71
C GLN A 177 -6.44 1.14 -5.63
N ASN A 178 -7.30 0.16 -5.14
CA ASN A 178 -7.11 -1.05 -5.83
C ASN A 178 -8.36 -1.83 -6.15
N PHE A 179 -8.16 -2.66 -7.09
CA PHE A 179 -9.03 -3.70 -7.50
C PHE A 179 -9.09 -4.81 -6.45
N GLY A 180 -10.27 -5.12 -5.95
CA GLY A 180 -10.51 -6.27 -5.09
C GLY A 180 -10.74 -5.92 -3.62
N PRO A 181 -11.09 -6.92 -2.80
CA PRO A 181 -11.51 -6.71 -1.42
C PRO A 181 -10.34 -6.57 -0.43
N PHE A 182 -9.14 -7.06 -0.77
CA PHE A 182 -8.02 -7.09 0.15
C PHE A 182 -7.19 -5.80 0.13
N PRO A 183 -6.55 -5.43 1.24
CA PRO A 183 -5.61 -4.31 1.28
C PRO A 183 -4.45 -4.49 0.30
N ASN A 184 -3.92 -5.72 0.20
CA ASN A 184 -2.86 -6.05 -0.75
C ASN A 184 -3.46 -6.72 -2.01
N ARG A 185 -3.25 -6.10 -3.18
CA ARG A 185 -3.69 -6.63 -4.48
C ARG A 185 -3.15 -8.05 -4.77
N ASN A 186 -1.97 -8.42 -4.25
CA ASN A 186 -1.44 -9.75 -4.46
C ASN A 186 -2.35 -10.83 -3.87
N GLN A 187 -2.91 -10.59 -2.69
CA GLN A 187 -3.86 -11.49 -2.03
C GLN A 187 -5.12 -11.72 -2.89
N THR A 188 -5.63 -10.66 -3.53
CA THR A 188 -6.73 -10.77 -4.51
C THR A 188 -6.30 -11.63 -5.70
N GLY A 189 -5.11 -11.37 -6.25
CA GLY A 189 -4.57 -12.13 -7.38
C GLY A 189 -4.36 -13.61 -7.04
N THR A 190 -3.78 -13.89 -5.89
CA THR A 190 -3.58 -15.25 -5.38
C THR A 190 -4.90 -15.99 -5.23
N LEU A 191 -5.91 -15.41 -4.58
CA LEU A 191 -7.24 -16.01 -4.43
C LEU A 191 -7.87 -16.37 -5.79
N PHE A 192 -7.84 -15.45 -6.74
CA PHE A 192 -8.40 -15.67 -8.07
C PHE A 192 -7.61 -16.72 -8.86
N GLY A 193 -6.29 -16.74 -8.73
CA GLY A 193 -5.42 -17.77 -9.31
C GLY A 193 -5.76 -19.17 -8.80
N LEU A 194 -5.94 -19.33 -7.48
CA LEU A 194 -6.37 -20.60 -6.87
C LEU A 194 -7.74 -21.06 -7.41
N ALA A 195 -8.70 -20.14 -7.48
CA ALA A 195 -10.03 -20.45 -7.97
C ALA A 195 -10.01 -20.86 -9.46
N ALA A 196 -9.17 -20.23 -10.29
CA ALA A 196 -9.04 -20.57 -11.70
C ALA A 196 -8.64 -22.04 -11.92
N ILE A 197 -7.74 -22.59 -11.09
CA ILE A 197 -7.33 -24.00 -11.17
C ILE A 197 -8.50 -24.92 -10.88
N VAL A 198 -9.35 -24.60 -9.91
CA VAL A 198 -10.53 -25.37 -9.56
C VAL A 198 -11.61 -25.25 -10.65
N ILE A 199 -11.76 -24.08 -11.27
CA ILE A 199 -12.66 -23.87 -12.43
C ILE A 199 -12.28 -24.79 -13.59
N LEU A 200 -11.00 -24.93 -13.91
CA LEU A 200 -10.53 -25.85 -14.94
C LEU A 200 -10.97 -27.30 -14.66
N ALA A 201 -10.90 -27.72 -13.39
CA ALA A 201 -11.38 -29.03 -13.00
C ALA A 201 -12.92 -29.19 -13.14
N CYS A 202 -13.68 -28.15 -12.80
CA CYS A 202 -15.12 -28.11 -12.96
C CYS A 202 -15.55 -28.17 -14.43
N ALA A 203 -14.90 -27.38 -15.28
CA ALA A 203 -15.12 -27.36 -16.72
C ALA A 203 -14.85 -28.73 -17.34
N GLN A 204 -13.72 -29.36 -16.99
CA GLN A 204 -13.34 -30.67 -17.46
C GLN A 204 -14.35 -31.77 -17.05
N ASP A 205 -14.80 -31.76 -15.77
CA ASP A 205 -15.76 -32.75 -15.28
C ASP A 205 -17.09 -32.65 -16.03
N ASP A 206 -17.60 -31.44 -16.27
CA ASP A 206 -18.86 -31.24 -16.99
C ASP A 206 -18.72 -31.54 -18.51
N LEU A 207 -17.57 -31.22 -19.11
CA LEU A 207 -17.26 -31.52 -20.49
C LEU A 207 -17.23 -33.06 -20.71
N ARG A 208 -16.57 -33.82 -19.82
CA ARG A 208 -16.54 -35.27 -19.85
C ARG A 208 -17.93 -35.91 -19.72
N LYS A 209 -18.78 -35.30 -18.95
CA LYS A 209 -20.18 -35.73 -18.76
C LYS A 209 -21.11 -35.20 -19.84
N ARG A 210 -20.58 -34.53 -20.86
CA ARG A 210 -21.35 -33.90 -21.96
C ARG A 210 -22.44 -32.96 -21.48
N ARG A 211 -22.20 -32.26 -20.33
CA ARG A 211 -23.14 -31.30 -19.75
C ARG A 211 -22.82 -29.91 -20.27
N LYS A 212 -23.79 -29.18 -20.80
CA LYS A 212 -23.61 -27.79 -21.31
C LYS A 212 -23.06 -26.78 -20.28
N ARG A 213 -23.09 -27.14 -18.98
CA ARG A 213 -22.55 -26.33 -17.88
C ARG A 213 -21.05 -26.03 -17.99
N TRP A 214 -20.29 -26.79 -18.78
CA TRP A 214 -18.88 -26.45 -19.02
C TRP A 214 -18.70 -25.05 -19.59
N ILE A 215 -19.69 -24.53 -20.36
CA ILE A 215 -19.67 -23.15 -20.90
C ILE A 215 -19.66 -22.13 -19.78
N VAL A 216 -20.45 -22.31 -18.70
CA VAL A 216 -20.49 -21.42 -17.54
C VAL A 216 -19.14 -21.38 -16.84
N TRP A 217 -18.43 -22.51 -16.74
CA TRP A 217 -17.10 -22.58 -16.16
C TRP A 217 -16.05 -21.88 -17.01
N ILE A 218 -16.15 -21.95 -18.33
CA ILE A 218 -15.27 -21.21 -19.22
C ILE A 218 -15.53 -19.71 -19.10
N LEU A 219 -16.78 -19.27 -19.03
CA LEU A 219 -17.12 -17.87 -18.78
C LEU A 219 -16.58 -17.38 -17.41
N ALA A 220 -16.71 -18.21 -16.38
CA ALA A 220 -16.12 -17.92 -15.07
C ALA A 220 -14.58 -17.83 -15.12
N LEU A 221 -13.92 -18.68 -15.91
CA LEU A 221 -12.47 -18.60 -16.10
C LEU A 221 -12.06 -17.32 -16.81
N VAL A 222 -12.78 -16.93 -17.87
CA VAL A 222 -12.54 -15.65 -18.57
C VAL A 222 -12.71 -14.47 -17.61
N LEU A 223 -13.79 -14.48 -16.81
CA LEU A 223 -14.07 -13.45 -15.84
C LEU A 223 -12.96 -13.33 -14.77
N ILE A 224 -12.53 -14.44 -14.19
CA ILE A 224 -11.44 -14.47 -13.21
C ILE A 224 -10.10 -14.05 -13.83
N SER A 225 -9.81 -14.47 -15.06
CA SER A 225 -8.61 -14.05 -15.77
C SER A 225 -8.61 -12.55 -16.02
N ALA A 226 -9.74 -11.98 -16.43
CA ALA A 226 -9.91 -10.53 -16.56
C ALA A 226 -9.70 -9.82 -15.22
N ALA A 227 -10.26 -10.35 -14.13
CA ALA A 227 -10.06 -9.79 -12.80
C ALA A 227 -8.58 -9.82 -12.36
N ILE A 228 -7.84 -10.91 -12.63
CA ILE A 228 -6.39 -11.01 -12.34
C ILE A 228 -5.60 -9.94 -13.11
N ILE A 229 -5.95 -9.72 -14.39
CA ILE A 229 -5.29 -8.74 -15.23
C ILE A 229 -5.56 -7.31 -14.73
N LEU A 230 -6.83 -6.96 -14.47
CA LEU A 230 -7.23 -5.65 -13.94
C LEU A 230 -6.64 -5.38 -12.56
N ASN A 231 -6.31 -6.43 -11.82
CA ASN A 231 -5.66 -6.32 -10.50
C ASN A 231 -4.15 -6.02 -10.59
N PHE A 232 -3.52 -6.14 -11.77
CA PHE A 232 -2.09 -5.91 -11.97
C PHE A 232 -1.17 -6.70 -11.00
N SER A 233 -1.59 -7.91 -10.56
CA SER A 233 -0.82 -8.74 -9.63
C SER A 233 0.07 -9.73 -10.36
N ARG A 234 1.39 -9.64 -10.14
CA ARG A 234 2.37 -10.59 -10.69
C ARG A 234 2.16 -12.01 -10.12
N SER A 235 1.89 -12.13 -8.82
CA SER A 235 1.65 -13.42 -8.15
C SER A 235 0.38 -14.10 -8.70
N GLY A 236 -0.71 -13.36 -8.88
CA GLY A 236 -1.94 -13.89 -9.45
C GLY A 236 -1.75 -14.47 -10.86
N ILE A 237 -1.01 -13.76 -11.72
CA ILE A 237 -0.66 -14.23 -13.07
C ILE A 237 0.24 -15.47 -12.99
N ALA A 238 1.25 -15.46 -12.13
CA ALA A 238 2.16 -16.60 -11.96
C ALA A 238 1.42 -17.86 -11.47
N ILE A 239 0.52 -17.73 -10.49
CA ILE A 239 -0.30 -18.84 -9.98
C ILE A 239 -1.25 -19.37 -11.06
N LEU A 240 -1.90 -18.48 -11.83
CA LEU A 240 -2.77 -18.87 -12.93
C LEU A 240 -2.00 -19.69 -13.98
N MET A 241 -0.82 -19.21 -14.38
CA MET A 241 0.03 -19.88 -15.39
C MET A 241 0.60 -21.20 -14.86
N ALA A 242 1.26 -21.18 -13.72
CA ALA A 242 1.86 -22.37 -13.11
C ALA A 242 0.79 -23.41 -12.77
N GLY A 243 -0.32 -22.98 -12.16
CA GLY A 243 -1.42 -23.85 -11.81
C GLY A 243 -2.08 -24.49 -13.02
N SER A 244 -2.30 -23.72 -14.08
CA SER A 244 -2.82 -24.26 -15.34
C SER A 244 -1.84 -25.25 -15.98
N ALA A 245 -0.55 -24.94 -16.00
CA ALA A 245 0.49 -25.82 -16.52
C ALA A 245 0.60 -27.13 -15.72
N PHE A 246 0.64 -27.06 -14.39
CA PHE A 246 0.64 -28.27 -13.53
C PHE A 246 -0.63 -29.10 -13.70
N TRP A 247 -1.78 -28.44 -13.77
CA TRP A 247 -3.05 -29.10 -13.99
C TRP A 247 -3.07 -29.84 -15.33
N LEU A 248 -2.67 -29.19 -16.42
CA LEU A 248 -2.66 -29.76 -17.77
C LEU A 248 -1.59 -30.84 -17.91
N GLY A 249 -0.41 -30.62 -17.30
CA GLY A 249 0.64 -31.64 -17.24
C GLY A 249 0.17 -32.93 -16.53
N ALA A 250 -0.49 -32.75 -15.37
CA ALA A 250 -1.07 -33.88 -14.65
C ALA A 250 -2.17 -34.60 -15.43
N LEU A 251 -2.94 -33.89 -16.26
CA LEU A 251 -3.91 -34.50 -17.16
C LEU A 251 -3.26 -35.28 -18.30
N ALA A 252 -2.25 -34.71 -18.94
CA ALA A 252 -1.51 -35.35 -20.04
C ALA A 252 -0.82 -36.62 -19.57
N PHE A 253 -0.20 -36.63 -18.40
CA PHE A 253 0.45 -37.83 -17.83
C PHE A 253 -0.51 -38.97 -17.51
N ARG A 254 -1.77 -38.67 -17.23
CA ARG A 254 -2.74 -39.62 -16.70
C ARG A 254 -3.68 -40.25 -17.72
N GLN A 255 -3.84 -39.61 -18.86
CA GLN A 255 -4.84 -40.05 -19.86
C GLN A 255 -4.14 -40.30 -21.18
N ARG A 256 -4.28 -41.57 -21.64
CA ARG A 256 -3.87 -41.97 -22.99
C ARG A 256 -4.62 -41.22 -24.12
N SER A 257 -5.38 -40.21 -23.81
CA SER A 257 -6.11 -39.30 -24.69
C SER A 257 -6.71 -38.16 -23.83
N PRO A 258 -6.95 -36.97 -24.24
CA PRO A 258 -6.63 -36.20 -25.40
C PRO A 258 -5.71 -35.02 -25.03
N TRP A 259 -4.43 -35.21 -25.20
CA TRP A 259 -3.47 -34.10 -25.11
C TRP A 259 -3.88 -32.91 -26.00
N ARG A 260 -4.65 -33.14 -27.06
CA ARG A 260 -5.20 -32.10 -27.95
C ARG A 260 -6.17 -31.15 -27.26
N LEU A 261 -7.02 -31.64 -26.35
CA LEU A 261 -7.92 -30.77 -25.58
C LEU A 261 -7.15 -29.96 -24.52
N ALA A 262 -6.19 -30.61 -23.85
CA ALA A 262 -5.31 -29.95 -22.91
C ALA A 262 -4.47 -28.84 -23.59
N LEU A 263 -3.90 -29.16 -24.76
CA LEU A 263 -3.17 -28.22 -25.60
C LEU A 263 -4.08 -27.07 -26.09
N GLY A 264 -5.30 -27.37 -26.51
CA GLY A 264 -6.28 -26.38 -26.95
C GLY A 264 -6.67 -25.41 -25.82
N ILE A 265 -6.92 -25.93 -24.62
CA ILE A 265 -7.21 -25.08 -23.43
C ILE A 265 -5.97 -24.27 -23.05
N SER A 266 -4.77 -24.85 -23.10
CA SER A 266 -3.52 -24.13 -22.80
C SER A 266 -3.25 -23.01 -23.80
N LEU A 267 -3.40 -23.29 -25.09
CA LEU A 267 -3.28 -22.31 -26.15
C LEU A 267 -4.33 -21.20 -26.03
N PHE A 268 -5.57 -21.55 -25.68
CA PHE A 268 -6.63 -20.58 -25.47
C PHE A 268 -6.34 -19.67 -24.27
N LEU A 269 -5.89 -20.23 -23.13
CA LEU A 269 -5.49 -19.47 -21.96
C LEU A 269 -4.27 -18.59 -22.23
N LEU A 270 -3.28 -19.12 -22.95
CA LEU A 270 -2.10 -18.38 -23.36
C LEU A 270 -2.48 -17.25 -24.33
N LEU A 271 -3.35 -17.52 -25.29
CA LEU A 271 -3.84 -16.52 -26.24
C LEU A 271 -4.68 -15.45 -25.53
N LEU A 272 -5.53 -15.83 -24.60
CA LEU A 272 -6.33 -14.92 -23.78
C LEU A 272 -5.41 -14.04 -22.92
N LEU A 273 -4.41 -14.63 -22.28
CA LEU A 273 -3.41 -13.92 -21.50
C LEU A 273 -2.58 -12.97 -22.36
N LEU A 274 -2.13 -13.45 -23.54
CA LEU A 274 -1.37 -12.64 -24.48
C LEU A 274 -2.20 -11.48 -25.04
N THR A 275 -3.46 -11.74 -25.41
CA THR A 275 -4.38 -10.71 -25.88
C THR A 275 -4.66 -9.67 -24.80
N ALA A 276 -4.86 -10.11 -23.58
CA ALA A 276 -5.08 -9.22 -22.44
C ALA A 276 -3.80 -8.43 -22.07
N LEU A 277 -2.63 -9.03 -22.14
CA LEU A 277 -1.34 -8.34 -22.03
C LEU A 277 -1.14 -7.31 -23.15
N LEU A 278 -1.54 -7.59 -24.36
CA LEU A 278 -1.43 -6.67 -25.48
C LEU A 278 -2.44 -5.50 -25.40
N LEU A 279 -3.66 -5.75 -24.92
CA LEU A 279 -4.70 -4.73 -24.82
C LEU A 279 -4.59 -3.84 -23.57
N PHE A 280 -4.10 -4.40 -22.47
CA PHE A 280 -4.10 -3.74 -21.17
C PHE A 280 -2.72 -3.72 -20.50
N GLY A 281 -1.69 -4.21 -21.16
CA GLY A 281 -0.44 -4.63 -20.55
C GLY A 281 0.62 -3.56 -20.39
N GLY A 282 0.42 -2.31 -20.87
CA GLY A 282 1.45 -1.28 -20.74
C GLY A 282 1.98 -1.18 -19.31
N GLN A 283 1.10 -0.89 -18.36
CA GLN A 283 1.48 -0.79 -16.93
C GLN A 283 1.91 -2.12 -16.30
N THR A 284 1.41 -3.26 -16.80
CA THR A 284 1.79 -4.58 -16.31
C THR A 284 3.14 -5.01 -16.88
N LEU A 285 3.41 -4.70 -18.15
CA LEU A 285 4.69 -4.98 -18.81
C LEU A 285 5.81 -4.10 -18.26
N ASP A 286 5.53 -2.82 -17.96
CA ASP A 286 6.49 -1.92 -17.31
C ASP A 286 6.95 -2.45 -15.94
N ARG A 287 6.11 -3.24 -15.26
CA ARG A 287 6.47 -3.91 -13.99
C ARG A 287 7.23 -5.22 -14.17
N PHE A 288 7.22 -5.80 -15.36
CA PHE A 288 8.02 -6.98 -15.71
C PHE A 288 9.39 -6.60 -16.30
N HIS A 289 9.78 -5.32 -16.27
CA HIS A 289 11.12 -4.93 -16.72
C HIS A 289 12.18 -5.74 -16.00
N LEU A 290 12.85 -6.61 -16.77
CA LEU A 290 13.92 -7.48 -16.29
C LEU A 290 15.18 -6.71 -15.87
N HIS A 291 15.21 -5.40 -16.05
CA HIS A 291 16.29 -4.52 -15.61
C HIS A 291 16.47 -4.46 -14.09
N ASP A 292 15.44 -4.84 -13.31
CA ASP A 292 15.55 -4.92 -11.85
C ASP A 292 16.31 -6.15 -11.35
N PHE A 293 16.78 -7.03 -12.26
CA PHE A 293 17.56 -8.22 -11.92
C PHE A 293 19.08 -7.99 -11.95
N ASP A 294 19.55 -6.78 -12.25
CA ASP A 294 20.95 -6.44 -12.07
C ASP A 294 21.30 -6.45 -10.58
N SER A 295 22.51 -6.84 -10.23
CA SER A 295 22.98 -6.99 -8.84
C SER A 295 22.79 -5.70 -8.00
N THR A 296 22.82 -4.54 -8.66
CA THR A 296 22.49 -3.23 -8.09
C THR A 296 20.99 -3.04 -7.85
N GLY A 297 20.14 -3.56 -8.73
CA GLY A 297 18.68 -3.51 -8.59
C GLY A 297 18.15 -4.42 -7.48
N MET A 298 18.77 -5.58 -7.24
CA MET A 298 18.41 -6.46 -6.11
C MET A 298 18.76 -5.83 -4.76
N ALA A 299 19.92 -5.20 -4.65
CA ALA A 299 20.32 -4.53 -3.40
C ALA A 299 19.44 -3.32 -3.07
N SER A 300 18.87 -2.64 -4.08
CA SER A 300 17.96 -1.51 -3.91
C SER A 300 16.49 -1.93 -3.73
N ASN A 301 16.15 -3.20 -3.97
CA ASN A 301 14.79 -3.69 -3.81
C ASN A 301 14.43 -3.83 -2.33
N LEU A 302 13.48 -3.02 -1.86
CA LEU A 302 13.04 -2.96 -0.48
C LEU A 302 12.69 -4.35 0.11
N ARG A 303 12.10 -5.24 -0.68
CA ARG A 303 11.75 -6.60 -0.23
C ARG A 303 12.97 -7.43 0.16
N TRP A 304 14.06 -7.36 -0.59
CA TRP A 304 15.29 -8.07 -0.25
C TRP A 304 15.97 -7.49 0.98
N GLN A 305 15.87 -6.18 1.16
CA GLN A 305 16.36 -5.51 2.36
C GLN A 305 15.56 -5.96 3.59
N ILE A 306 14.22 -6.05 3.48
CA ILE A 306 13.34 -6.58 4.53
C ILE A 306 13.70 -8.05 4.83
N PHE A 307 13.96 -8.88 3.82
CA PHE A 307 14.38 -10.27 4.04
C PHE A 307 15.68 -10.33 4.80
N HIS A 308 16.68 -9.53 4.43
CA HIS A 308 17.97 -9.46 5.12
C HIS A 308 17.80 -9.10 6.60
N ASP A 309 17.05 -8.04 6.88
CA ASP A 309 16.81 -7.60 8.25
C ASP A 309 15.96 -8.61 9.04
N THR A 310 15.01 -9.29 8.39
CA THR A 310 14.23 -10.37 9.00
C THR A 310 15.13 -11.56 9.39
N PHE A 311 16.08 -11.95 8.55
CA PHE A 311 17.07 -12.99 8.92
C PHE A 311 17.95 -12.56 10.09
N ARG A 312 18.29 -11.27 10.17
CA ARG A 312 19.00 -10.74 11.34
C ARG A 312 18.14 -10.84 12.60
N LEU A 313 16.87 -10.46 12.52
CA LEU A 313 15.92 -10.63 13.63
C LEU A 313 15.83 -12.10 14.07
N ILE A 314 15.67 -13.04 13.12
CA ILE A 314 15.61 -14.47 13.41
C ILE A 314 16.86 -14.96 14.16
N ARG A 315 18.06 -14.54 13.73
CA ARG A 315 19.33 -14.92 14.38
C ARG A 315 19.45 -14.40 15.80
N ASN A 316 18.86 -13.23 16.07
CA ASN A 316 18.86 -12.57 17.37
C ASN A 316 17.59 -12.88 18.20
N SER A 317 16.87 -13.94 17.84
CA SER A 317 15.63 -14.35 18.52
C SER A 317 15.78 -15.75 19.13
N PRO A 318 14.98 -16.11 20.14
CA PRO A 318 14.92 -17.47 20.66
C PRO A 318 14.53 -18.48 19.56
N TRP A 319 14.96 -19.74 19.73
CA TRP A 319 14.67 -20.81 18.76
C TRP A 319 13.17 -21.08 18.53
N CYS A 320 12.30 -20.73 19.49
CA CYS A 320 10.84 -20.82 19.43
C CYS A 320 10.17 -19.52 18.93
N GLY A 321 10.96 -18.55 18.47
CA GLY A 321 10.47 -17.28 17.95
C GLY A 321 10.18 -16.25 19.05
N ILE A 322 9.61 -15.13 18.61
CA ILE A 322 9.30 -13.98 19.47
C ILE A 322 7.84 -13.95 19.94
N GLY A 323 7.04 -14.93 19.54
CA GLY A 323 5.59 -14.98 19.76
C GLY A 323 4.80 -14.19 18.72
N PHE A 324 3.55 -14.59 18.51
CA PHE A 324 2.67 -13.98 17.52
C PHE A 324 2.42 -12.50 17.75
N GLY A 325 2.35 -11.73 16.67
CA GLY A 325 2.01 -10.29 16.65
C GLY A 325 3.14 -9.38 17.13
N ASN A 326 4.36 -9.88 17.28
CA ASN A 326 5.50 -9.10 17.75
C ASN A 326 6.49 -8.75 16.63
N PHE A 327 6.26 -9.21 15.39
CA PHE A 327 7.17 -8.93 14.28
C PHE A 327 7.38 -7.43 14.09
N GLU A 328 6.32 -6.68 13.85
CA GLU A 328 6.37 -5.28 13.49
C GLU A 328 7.17 -4.41 14.48
N PRO A 329 6.86 -4.39 15.79
CA PRO A 329 7.56 -3.50 16.72
C PRO A 329 9.01 -3.93 16.99
N ILE A 330 9.32 -5.23 16.96
CA ILE A 330 10.68 -5.69 17.20
C ILE A 330 11.54 -5.54 15.95
N PHE A 331 10.96 -5.78 14.77
CA PHE A 331 11.63 -5.56 13.49
C PHE A 331 12.03 -4.10 13.31
N ALA A 332 11.17 -3.15 13.69
CA ALA A 332 11.47 -1.71 13.60
C ALA A 332 12.75 -1.32 14.34
N ILE A 333 13.01 -1.94 15.50
CA ILE A 333 14.21 -1.67 16.32
C ILE A 333 15.48 -2.22 15.64
N LEU A 334 15.37 -3.34 14.90
CA LEU A 334 16.53 -4.11 14.43
C LEU A 334 16.84 -3.90 12.94
N ARG A 335 15.99 -3.19 12.19
CA ARG A 335 16.20 -2.98 10.77
C ARG A 335 17.39 -2.05 10.51
N GLU A 336 18.21 -2.39 9.52
CA GLU A 336 19.37 -1.61 9.10
C GLU A 336 19.44 -1.43 7.58
N ALA A 337 19.11 -2.48 6.83
CA ALA A 337 19.16 -2.44 5.37
C ALA A 337 17.89 -1.81 4.79
N SER A 338 16.72 -2.08 5.39
CA SER A 338 15.42 -1.59 4.95
C SER A 338 15.12 -0.20 5.52
N LEU A 339 15.95 0.78 5.19
CA LEU A 339 15.86 2.17 5.69
C LEU A 339 14.90 3.04 4.86
N GLY A 340 14.01 2.47 4.05
CA GLY A 340 13.02 3.23 3.30
C GLY A 340 11.96 3.87 4.20
N ASP A 341 11.26 4.88 3.69
CA ASP A 341 10.28 5.71 4.42
C ASP A 341 9.09 4.91 4.97
N ALA A 342 8.82 3.73 4.41
CA ALA A 342 7.71 2.89 4.85
C ALA A 342 8.11 1.95 5.99
N ARG A 343 7.29 1.94 7.05
CA ARG A 343 7.38 0.92 8.10
C ARG A 343 6.98 -0.43 7.53
N ALA A 344 7.82 -1.45 7.70
CA ALA A 344 7.50 -2.81 7.30
C ALA A 344 6.60 -3.46 8.35
N LEU A 345 5.31 -3.62 8.03
CA LEU A 345 4.33 -4.29 8.91
C LEU A 345 4.51 -5.81 8.96
N HIS A 346 5.17 -6.37 7.96
CA HIS A 346 5.39 -7.81 7.79
C HIS A 346 6.65 -8.08 6.93
N PRO A 347 7.22 -9.30 7.00
CA PRO A 347 8.48 -9.64 6.32
C PRO A 347 8.31 -9.96 4.82
N GLU A 348 7.21 -9.57 4.16
CA GLU A 348 6.94 -9.86 2.74
C GLU A 348 7.00 -11.36 2.39
N SER A 349 6.91 -12.25 3.38
CA SER A 349 6.91 -13.71 3.23
C SER A 349 6.22 -14.38 4.42
N ASP A 350 5.21 -15.22 4.15
CA ASP A 350 4.53 -16.03 5.17
C ASP A 350 5.50 -16.94 5.94
N TRP A 351 6.47 -17.52 5.23
CA TRP A 351 7.43 -18.45 5.82
C TRP A 351 8.43 -17.76 6.74
N LEU A 352 8.92 -16.56 6.37
CA LEU A 352 9.79 -15.76 7.23
C LEU A 352 9.02 -15.24 8.44
N TRP A 353 7.75 -14.86 8.26
CA TRP A 353 6.89 -14.41 9.35
C TRP A 353 6.67 -15.54 10.36
N LEU A 354 6.28 -16.71 9.86
CA LEU A 354 6.14 -17.91 10.68
C LEU A 354 7.44 -18.27 11.42
N TRP A 355 8.59 -18.17 10.74
CA TRP A 355 9.89 -18.44 11.34
C TRP A 355 10.24 -17.45 12.44
N THR A 356 9.98 -16.18 12.21
CA THR A 356 10.24 -15.13 13.21
C THR A 356 9.39 -15.33 14.47
N GLU A 357 8.11 -15.63 14.32
CA GLU A 357 7.16 -15.67 15.41
C GLU A 357 7.08 -17.03 16.14
N LEU A 358 7.23 -18.15 15.43
CA LEU A 358 7.21 -19.51 15.97
C LEU A 358 8.56 -20.24 15.94
N GLY A 359 9.59 -19.58 15.43
CA GLY A 359 10.91 -20.20 15.28
C GLY A 359 10.96 -21.28 14.20
N TRP A 360 12.14 -21.86 14.00
CA TRP A 360 12.36 -22.91 13.01
C TRP A 360 11.51 -24.19 13.26
N PRO A 361 11.19 -24.61 14.52
CA PRO A 361 10.33 -25.77 14.73
C PRO A 361 8.91 -25.55 14.19
N GLY A 362 8.40 -24.32 14.28
CA GLY A 362 7.09 -23.95 13.70
C GLY A 362 7.06 -24.19 12.20
N VAL A 363 8.07 -23.73 11.47
CA VAL A 363 8.23 -23.95 10.02
C VAL A 363 8.25 -25.46 9.70
N VAL A 364 9.05 -26.23 10.41
CA VAL A 364 9.14 -27.69 10.22
C VAL A 364 7.78 -28.36 10.46
N LEU A 365 7.11 -28.04 11.54
CA LEU A 365 5.80 -28.62 11.87
C LEU A 365 4.73 -28.27 10.83
N VAL A 366 4.72 -27.04 10.28
CA VAL A 366 3.79 -26.65 9.21
C VAL A 366 4.09 -27.45 7.94
N ILE A 367 5.36 -27.57 7.54
CA ILE A 367 5.76 -28.37 6.37
C ILE A 367 5.34 -29.83 6.54
N VAL A 368 5.61 -30.42 7.71
CA VAL A 368 5.20 -31.81 8.03
C VAL A 368 3.68 -31.93 7.99
N GLY A 369 2.95 -30.98 8.55
CA GLY A 369 1.49 -30.95 8.52
C GLY A 369 0.92 -30.93 7.09
N ILE A 370 1.45 -30.05 6.24
CA ILE A 370 1.08 -29.97 4.83
C ILE A 370 1.41 -31.29 4.11
N ALA A 371 2.60 -31.84 4.33
CA ALA A 371 3.03 -33.12 3.74
C ALA A 371 2.14 -34.29 4.17
N LEU A 372 1.78 -34.38 5.45
CA LEU A 372 0.88 -35.41 5.97
C LEU A 372 -0.52 -35.29 5.35
N LEU A 373 -1.06 -34.11 5.20
CA LEU A 373 -2.36 -33.88 4.56
C LEU A 373 -2.30 -34.16 3.04
N ALA A 374 -1.26 -33.66 2.37
CA ALA A 374 -1.03 -33.93 0.95
C ALA A 374 -0.83 -35.43 0.65
N SER A 375 -0.16 -36.17 1.51
CA SER A 375 0.05 -37.61 1.36
C SER A 375 -1.26 -38.39 1.35
N ARG A 376 -2.31 -37.89 1.99
CA ARG A 376 -3.65 -38.52 1.98
C ARG A 376 -4.34 -38.46 0.62
N VAL A 377 -3.88 -37.59 -0.26
CA VAL A 377 -4.38 -37.51 -1.62
C VAL A 377 -4.01 -38.75 -2.42
N PHE A 378 -2.87 -39.38 -2.09
CA PHE A 378 -2.32 -40.56 -2.78
C PHE A 378 -2.67 -41.88 -2.07
N PRO A 379 -2.79 -43.02 -2.78
CA PRO A 379 -2.73 -43.10 -4.24
C PRO A 379 -4.00 -42.52 -4.88
N LEU A 380 -3.81 -41.81 -5.96
CA LEU A 380 -4.92 -41.29 -6.75
C LEU A 380 -5.50 -42.48 -7.57
N ARG A 381 -6.42 -43.22 -6.99
CA ARG A 381 -7.10 -44.33 -7.69
C ARG A 381 -7.96 -43.82 -8.83
N ALA A 382 -8.05 -44.59 -9.91
CA ALA A 382 -8.90 -44.28 -11.06
C ALA A 382 -10.38 -44.18 -10.66
N GLY A 383 -10.89 -42.94 -10.67
CA GLY A 383 -12.29 -42.65 -10.32
C GLY A 383 -12.67 -41.22 -10.72
N THR A 384 -13.97 -40.93 -10.69
CA THR A 384 -14.56 -39.70 -11.23
C THR A 384 -14.17 -38.41 -10.48
N ASN A 385 -13.49 -38.48 -9.32
CA ASN A 385 -13.14 -37.33 -8.49
C ASN A 385 -11.67 -36.92 -8.49
N GLN A 386 -10.85 -37.64 -9.20
CA GLN A 386 -9.41 -37.40 -9.17
C GLN A 386 -9.05 -35.97 -9.61
N GLY A 387 -9.76 -35.46 -10.63
CA GLY A 387 -9.54 -34.09 -11.12
C GLY A 387 -9.77 -33.04 -10.06
N TYR A 388 -10.84 -33.10 -9.30
CA TYR A 388 -11.15 -32.13 -8.25
C TYR A 388 -10.13 -32.15 -7.11
N ARG A 389 -9.77 -33.36 -6.64
CA ARG A 389 -8.78 -33.52 -5.56
C ARG A 389 -7.41 -33.02 -5.98
N LEU A 390 -7.01 -33.30 -7.20
CA LEU A 390 -5.74 -32.87 -7.74
C LEU A 390 -5.71 -31.35 -7.93
N ALA A 391 -6.76 -30.74 -8.47
CA ALA A 391 -6.86 -29.29 -8.63
C ALA A 391 -6.80 -28.57 -7.27
N ALA A 392 -7.55 -29.07 -6.30
CA ALA A 392 -7.54 -28.52 -4.95
C ALA A 392 -6.16 -28.66 -4.27
N LEU A 393 -5.44 -29.78 -4.49
CA LEU A 393 -4.08 -29.96 -4.01
C LEU A 393 -3.10 -29.00 -4.68
N ILE A 394 -3.14 -28.90 -6.01
CA ILE A 394 -2.27 -27.99 -6.77
C ILE A 394 -2.49 -26.56 -6.28
N ALA A 395 -3.74 -26.14 -6.16
CA ALA A 395 -4.07 -24.80 -5.65
C ALA A 395 -3.50 -24.57 -4.25
N ALA A 396 -3.71 -25.51 -3.31
CA ALA A 396 -3.20 -25.38 -1.95
C ALA A 396 -1.66 -25.37 -1.86
N LEU A 397 -0.97 -26.15 -2.67
CA LEU A 397 0.49 -26.18 -2.72
C LEU A 397 1.05 -24.91 -3.35
N LEU A 398 0.42 -24.38 -4.40
CA LEU A 398 0.82 -23.10 -4.99
C LEU A 398 0.61 -21.94 -4.03
N PHE A 399 -0.43 -21.97 -3.22
CA PHE A 399 -0.59 -21.01 -2.13
C PHE A 399 0.59 -21.04 -1.14
N ALA A 400 1.00 -22.23 -0.72
CA ALA A 400 2.15 -22.39 0.18
C ALA A 400 3.47 -21.94 -0.48
N ILE A 401 3.62 -22.11 -1.79
CA ILE A 401 4.78 -21.64 -2.56
C ILE A 401 4.75 -20.12 -2.71
N ASP A 402 3.60 -19.54 -2.99
CA ASP A 402 3.40 -18.09 -3.08
C ASP A 402 3.78 -17.39 -1.76
N GLY A 403 3.48 -18.02 -0.62
CA GLY A 403 3.86 -17.54 0.70
C GLY A 403 5.39 -17.39 0.92
N ILE A 404 6.25 -17.87 0.00
CA ILE A 404 7.70 -17.58 0.06
C ILE A 404 7.97 -16.10 -0.24
N VAL A 405 7.17 -15.49 -1.10
CA VAL A 405 7.34 -14.11 -1.60
C VAL A 405 6.14 -13.20 -1.37
N ASP A 406 5.14 -13.68 -0.62
CA ASP A 406 3.92 -12.92 -0.27
C ASP A 406 3.41 -13.34 1.11
N VAL A 407 2.45 -12.60 1.66
CA VAL A 407 1.89 -12.77 3.01
C VAL A 407 0.41 -13.12 2.98
N SER A 408 -0.02 -13.85 1.97
CA SER A 408 -1.42 -14.26 1.80
C SER A 408 -1.91 -15.22 2.88
N GLY A 409 -1.02 -16.00 3.53
CA GLY A 409 -1.36 -16.96 4.58
C GLY A 409 -1.70 -16.34 5.94
N HIS A 410 -1.30 -15.11 6.18
CA HIS A 410 -1.63 -14.36 7.41
C HIS A 410 -2.98 -13.64 7.36
N GLN A 411 -3.66 -13.65 6.21
CA GLN A 411 -5.01 -13.12 6.08
C GLN A 411 -6.05 -14.24 6.21
N MET A 412 -7.01 -14.08 7.13
CA MET A 412 -8.00 -15.12 7.44
C MET A 412 -8.76 -15.59 6.18
N GLY A 413 -9.16 -14.66 5.28
CA GLY A 413 -9.91 -14.99 4.07
C GLY A 413 -9.16 -15.92 3.13
N THR A 414 -7.95 -15.57 2.74
CA THR A 414 -7.09 -16.36 1.84
C THR A 414 -6.61 -17.65 2.50
N ALA A 415 -6.23 -17.59 3.79
CA ALA A 415 -5.84 -18.78 4.57
C ALA A 415 -6.99 -19.79 4.66
N PHE A 416 -8.21 -19.35 4.97
CA PHE A 416 -9.39 -20.23 5.03
C PHE A 416 -9.70 -20.85 3.67
N ALA A 417 -9.54 -20.11 2.57
CA ALA A 417 -9.71 -20.64 1.22
C ALA A 417 -8.66 -21.71 0.89
N ALA A 418 -7.38 -21.46 1.20
CA ALA A 418 -6.31 -22.42 0.97
C ALA A 418 -6.46 -23.68 1.83
N VAL A 419 -6.79 -23.52 3.11
CA VAL A 419 -7.08 -24.65 4.04
C VAL A 419 -8.29 -25.43 3.60
N PHE A 420 -9.35 -24.79 3.09
CA PHE A 420 -10.52 -25.44 2.51
C PHE A 420 -10.14 -26.34 1.33
N LEU A 421 -9.30 -25.82 0.42
CA LEU A 421 -8.84 -26.58 -0.73
C LEU A 421 -7.93 -27.76 -0.32
N LEU A 422 -7.01 -27.54 0.62
CA LEU A 422 -6.15 -28.60 1.16
C LEU A 422 -6.97 -29.71 1.82
N GLY A 423 -7.91 -29.36 2.70
CA GLY A 423 -8.78 -30.31 3.39
C GLY A 423 -9.64 -31.13 2.43
N LEU A 424 -10.28 -30.49 1.43
CA LEU A 424 -11.05 -31.21 0.43
C LEU A 424 -10.19 -32.06 -0.51
N SER A 425 -8.94 -31.67 -0.78
CA SER A 425 -8.01 -32.50 -1.56
C SER A 425 -7.71 -33.83 -0.86
N ALA A 426 -7.54 -33.79 0.46
CA ALA A 426 -7.25 -34.93 1.32
C ALA A 426 -8.47 -35.82 1.59
N TYR A 427 -9.66 -35.42 1.13
CA TYR A 427 -10.90 -36.12 1.39
C TYR A 427 -10.88 -37.57 0.86
N ARG A 428 -11.23 -38.51 1.75
CA ARG A 428 -11.50 -39.93 1.43
C ARG A 428 -12.81 -40.37 2.09
N PRO A 429 -13.67 -41.12 1.41
CA PRO A 429 -14.77 -41.84 2.09
C PRO A 429 -14.17 -42.75 3.15
N LEU A 430 -14.66 -42.70 4.38
CA LEU A 430 -13.86 -43.01 5.54
C LEU A 430 -14.16 -44.32 6.24
N SER A 431 -13.06 -44.92 6.71
CA SER A 431 -12.96 -45.73 7.92
C SER A 431 -12.41 -44.98 9.12
N LEU A 432 -12.71 -43.68 9.28
CA LEU A 432 -12.21 -42.91 10.45
C LEU A 432 -12.97 -43.39 11.70
N LYS A 433 -12.20 -43.60 12.78
CA LYS A 433 -12.77 -43.92 14.09
C LYS A 433 -13.47 -42.68 14.66
N ARG A 434 -14.73 -42.81 15.06
CA ARG A 434 -15.45 -41.76 15.80
C ARG A 434 -14.78 -41.58 17.15
N SER A 435 -14.63 -40.33 17.56
CA SER A 435 -14.08 -39.94 18.88
C SER A 435 -15.01 -38.93 19.56
N GLN A 436 -15.51 -39.27 20.70
CA GLN A 436 -16.33 -38.35 21.51
C GLN A 436 -15.46 -37.22 22.08
N TRP A 437 -14.24 -37.51 22.45
CA TRP A 437 -13.28 -36.53 22.99
C TRP A 437 -13.02 -35.42 21.99
N THR A 438 -12.89 -35.74 20.72
CA THR A 438 -12.73 -34.76 19.65
C THR A 438 -13.92 -33.79 19.62
N SER A 439 -15.15 -34.30 19.70
CA SER A 439 -16.35 -33.48 19.70
C SER A 439 -16.48 -32.58 20.93
N ILE A 440 -16.07 -33.07 22.10
CA ILE A 440 -16.06 -32.28 23.35
C ILE A 440 -15.04 -31.17 23.26
N LEU A 441 -13.80 -31.50 22.86
CA LEU A 441 -12.72 -30.53 22.68
C LEU A 441 -13.14 -29.39 21.74
N PHE A 442 -13.67 -29.72 20.56
CA PHE A 442 -14.04 -28.70 19.56
C PHE A 442 -15.29 -27.90 19.97
N ARG A 443 -16.17 -28.40 20.80
CA ARG A 443 -17.22 -27.57 21.43
C ARG A 443 -16.63 -26.58 22.43
N PHE A 444 -15.66 -27.01 23.24
CA PHE A 444 -14.95 -26.11 24.16
C PHE A 444 -14.21 -25.01 23.37
N VAL A 445 -13.46 -25.37 22.33
CA VAL A 445 -12.83 -24.40 21.43
C VAL A 445 -13.88 -23.47 20.80
N GLY A 446 -15.04 -24.01 20.39
CA GLY A 446 -16.16 -23.22 19.88
C GLY A 446 -16.66 -22.18 20.88
N LEU A 447 -16.76 -22.51 22.18
CA LEU A 447 -17.12 -21.53 23.22
C LEU A 447 -16.08 -20.42 23.36
N VAL A 448 -14.79 -20.77 23.35
CA VAL A 448 -13.69 -19.79 23.40
C VAL A 448 -13.72 -18.86 22.18
N LEU A 449 -13.86 -19.41 20.98
CA LEU A 449 -13.93 -18.64 19.74
C LEU A 449 -15.20 -17.76 19.69
N LEU A 450 -16.33 -18.23 20.25
CA LEU A 450 -17.56 -17.43 20.34
C LEU A 450 -17.33 -16.21 21.25
N ALA A 451 -16.77 -16.43 22.43
CA ALA A 451 -16.46 -15.35 23.35
C ALA A 451 -15.49 -14.33 22.74
N ALA A 452 -14.41 -14.80 22.09
CA ALA A 452 -13.44 -13.96 21.43
C ALA A 452 -14.05 -13.20 20.23
N GLY A 453 -14.80 -13.88 19.36
CA GLY A 453 -15.43 -13.27 18.21
C GLY A 453 -16.46 -12.18 18.60
N LEU A 454 -17.30 -12.45 19.58
CA LEU A 454 -18.22 -11.44 20.11
C LEU A 454 -17.49 -10.27 20.77
N SER A 455 -16.41 -10.53 21.51
CA SER A 455 -15.58 -9.46 22.11
C SER A 455 -14.99 -8.54 21.04
N LEU A 456 -14.49 -9.07 19.91
CA LEU A 456 -13.97 -8.28 18.81
C LEU A 456 -15.05 -7.42 18.13
N ILE A 457 -16.27 -7.98 17.95
CA ILE A 457 -17.40 -7.24 17.38
C ILE A 457 -17.82 -6.09 18.31
N VAL A 458 -17.91 -6.37 19.61
CA VAL A 458 -18.27 -5.35 20.62
C VAL A 458 -17.21 -4.26 20.69
N ALA A 459 -15.93 -4.63 20.71
CA ALA A 459 -14.85 -3.65 20.73
C ALA A 459 -14.86 -2.69 19.53
N ALA A 460 -15.25 -3.19 18.38
CA ALA A 460 -15.34 -2.36 17.17
C ALA A 460 -16.57 -1.43 17.14
N HIS A 461 -17.59 -1.69 18.00
CA HIS A 461 -18.84 -0.95 17.99
C HIS A 461 -18.99 0.01 19.19
N ASP A 462 -18.51 -0.39 20.36
CA ASP A 462 -18.79 0.31 21.64
C ASP A 462 -17.64 1.20 22.13
N GLU A 463 -16.51 1.27 21.42
CA GLU A 463 -15.33 2.05 21.80
C GLU A 463 -14.84 1.85 23.26
N LYS A 464 -15.30 0.80 23.93
CA LYS A 464 -14.89 0.50 25.30
C LYS A 464 -13.54 -0.18 25.34
N LEU A 465 -12.75 0.18 26.35
CA LEU A 465 -11.46 -0.44 26.60
C LEU A 465 -11.66 -1.92 26.94
N LEU A 466 -11.16 -2.78 26.04
CA LEU A 466 -11.07 -4.21 26.24
C LEU A 466 -9.60 -4.62 26.31
N PRO A 467 -9.27 -5.73 27.01
CA PRO A 467 -7.88 -6.21 27.08
C PRO A 467 -7.40 -6.68 25.69
N GLY A 468 -6.08 -6.67 25.52
CA GLY A 468 -5.42 -7.16 24.33
C GLY A 468 -5.47 -6.19 23.14
N SER A 469 -5.38 -6.72 21.93
CA SER A 469 -5.34 -5.92 20.70
C SER A 469 -6.60 -5.07 20.51
N ALA A 470 -7.75 -5.57 20.91
CA ALA A 470 -9.00 -4.81 20.88
C ALA A 470 -8.98 -3.60 21.82
N GLY A 471 -8.43 -3.78 23.04
CA GLY A 471 -8.31 -2.69 24.00
C GLY A 471 -7.31 -1.62 23.55
N VAL A 472 -6.21 -2.01 22.91
CA VAL A 472 -5.23 -1.06 22.36
C VAL A 472 -5.86 -0.23 21.26
N PHE A 473 -6.58 -0.85 20.33
CA PHE A 473 -7.27 -0.15 19.25
C PHE A 473 -8.28 0.87 19.79
N SER A 474 -9.11 0.44 20.72
CA SER A 474 -10.09 1.33 21.37
C SER A 474 -9.42 2.48 22.12
N ALA A 475 -8.31 2.21 22.82
CA ALA A 475 -7.55 3.24 23.53
C ALA A 475 -6.94 4.29 22.59
N LYS A 476 -6.40 3.86 21.43
CA LYS A 476 -5.88 4.80 20.42
C LYS A 476 -6.98 5.72 19.89
N GLN A 477 -8.15 5.18 19.58
CA GLN A 477 -9.26 6.01 19.11
C GLN A 477 -9.71 7.03 20.16
N LEU A 478 -9.87 6.59 21.40
CA LEU A 478 -10.29 7.48 22.51
C LEU A 478 -9.21 8.51 22.85
N SER A 479 -7.92 8.14 22.77
CA SER A 479 -6.80 9.04 22.97
C SER A 479 -6.79 10.14 21.90
N ALA A 480 -7.01 9.80 20.64
CA ALA A 480 -7.08 10.78 19.55
C ALA A 480 -8.27 11.75 19.72
N VAL A 481 -9.41 11.29 20.23
CA VAL A 481 -10.57 12.15 20.55
C VAL A 481 -10.21 13.08 21.72
N ALA A 482 -9.65 12.54 22.79
CA ALA A 482 -9.25 13.33 23.96
C ALA A 482 -8.21 14.41 23.63
N ASP A 483 -7.27 14.10 22.73
CA ASP A 483 -6.29 15.06 22.21
C ASP A 483 -6.97 16.18 21.41
N THR A 484 -7.93 15.83 20.56
CA THR A 484 -8.71 16.81 19.79
C THR A 484 -9.51 17.73 20.70
N GLU A 485 -10.01 17.21 21.84
CA GLU A 485 -10.74 17.96 22.87
C GLU A 485 -9.81 18.68 23.87
N LEU A 486 -8.50 18.58 23.69
CA LEU A 486 -7.45 19.12 24.57
C LEU A 486 -7.54 18.59 26.02
N ASN A 487 -8.01 17.38 26.20
CA ASN A 487 -8.07 16.69 27.49
C ASN A 487 -6.81 15.84 27.74
N PHE A 488 -5.67 16.48 27.87
CA PHE A 488 -4.36 15.82 27.98
C PHE A 488 -4.23 14.86 29.17
N SER A 489 -4.96 15.12 30.27
CA SER A 489 -4.97 14.21 31.42
C SER A 489 -5.65 12.87 31.07
N GLU A 490 -6.70 12.88 30.29
CA GLU A 490 -7.38 11.69 29.80
C GLU A 490 -6.51 10.95 28.77
N THR A 491 -5.85 11.67 27.84
CA THR A 491 -4.89 11.11 26.91
C THR A 491 -3.79 10.32 27.63
N ILE A 492 -3.21 10.88 28.70
CA ILE A 492 -2.20 10.19 29.52
C ILE A 492 -2.78 8.94 30.20
N ALA A 493 -4.01 9.01 30.73
CA ALA A 493 -4.63 7.86 31.38
C ALA A 493 -4.91 6.71 30.39
N LEU A 494 -5.48 7.04 29.21
CA LEU A 494 -5.80 6.07 28.16
C LEU A 494 -4.55 5.43 27.59
N THR A 495 -3.54 6.21 27.19
CA THR A 495 -2.27 5.71 26.65
C THR A 495 -1.52 4.87 27.68
N THR A 496 -1.49 5.28 28.95
CA THR A 496 -0.89 4.49 30.03
C THR A 496 -1.61 3.14 30.23
N SER A 497 -2.94 3.11 30.11
CA SER A 497 -3.70 1.86 30.18
C SER A 497 -3.39 0.95 28.99
N ALA A 498 -3.33 1.50 27.78
CA ALA A 498 -3.03 0.76 26.56
C ALA A 498 -1.62 0.19 26.55
N LEU A 499 -0.63 0.94 27.04
CA LEU A 499 0.77 0.51 27.15
C LEU A 499 0.98 -0.70 28.06
N ARG A 500 0.06 -0.99 29.00
CA ARG A 500 0.09 -2.25 29.75
C ARG A 500 -0.16 -3.46 28.87
N SER A 501 -0.92 -3.31 27.80
CA SER A 501 -1.25 -4.38 26.85
C SER A 501 -0.32 -4.41 25.64
N ALA A 502 0.18 -3.23 25.22
CA ALA A 502 1.06 -3.03 24.09
C ALA A 502 2.29 -2.18 24.46
N PRO A 503 3.22 -2.69 25.28
CA PRO A 503 4.37 -1.93 25.74
C PRO A 503 5.40 -1.59 24.65
N LEU A 504 5.27 -2.12 23.44
CA LEU A 504 6.12 -1.81 22.29
C LEU A 504 5.46 -0.90 21.26
N ASP A 505 4.33 -0.30 21.57
CA ASP A 505 3.64 0.61 20.68
C ASP A 505 4.21 2.03 20.82
N TRP A 506 4.99 2.45 19.82
CA TRP A 506 5.68 3.75 19.81
C TRP A 506 4.73 4.94 19.73
N GLU A 507 3.58 4.80 19.06
CA GLU A 507 2.59 5.86 18.91
C GLU A 507 2.00 6.27 20.26
N LEU A 508 1.71 5.27 21.11
CA LEU A 508 1.18 5.53 22.45
C LEU A 508 2.17 6.29 23.34
N TYR A 509 3.48 6.02 23.22
CA TYR A 509 4.51 6.82 23.90
C TYR A 509 4.58 8.23 23.34
N LEU A 510 4.50 8.37 22.01
CA LEU A 510 4.53 9.69 21.36
C LEU A 510 3.34 10.56 21.78
N GLU A 511 2.12 10.02 21.71
CA GLU A 511 0.90 10.71 22.13
C GLU A 511 0.97 11.10 23.61
N ARG A 512 1.40 10.18 24.48
CA ARG A 512 1.56 10.46 25.90
C ARG A 512 2.60 11.55 26.15
N ALA A 513 3.73 11.50 25.48
CA ALA A 513 4.78 12.52 25.60
C ALA A 513 4.28 13.92 25.20
N ILE A 514 3.52 14.02 24.10
CA ILE A 514 2.92 15.30 23.66
C ILE A 514 1.98 15.83 24.75
N ALA A 515 1.09 15.02 25.29
CA ALA A 515 0.18 15.40 26.36
C ALA A 515 0.92 15.78 27.66
N GLU A 516 2.04 15.11 27.96
CA GLU A 516 2.90 15.43 29.12
C GLU A 516 3.63 16.76 28.96
N VAL A 517 4.03 17.16 27.73
CA VAL A 517 4.58 18.48 27.43
C VAL A 517 3.55 19.57 27.75
N GLU A 518 2.31 19.40 27.28
CA GLU A 518 1.21 20.34 27.52
C GLU A 518 0.89 20.51 29.01
N LEU A 519 1.03 19.44 29.77
CA LEU A 519 0.88 19.48 31.25
C LEU A 519 2.18 19.83 32.00
N LYS A 520 3.24 20.22 31.29
CA LYS A 520 4.55 20.63 31.87
C LYS A 520 5.25 19.51 32.66
N GLN A 521 4.99 18.26 32.34
CA GLN A 521 5.64 17.08 32.93
C GLN A 521 6.93 16.75 32.17
N THR A 522 7.85 17.69 32.06
CA THR A 522 9.03 17.65 31.19
C THR A 522 9.85 16.37 31.30
N LYS A 523 10.09 15.85 32.50
CA LYS A 523 10.88 14.62 32.69
C LYS A 523 10.21 13.41 32.06
N ASN A 524 8.92 13.23 32.30
CA ASN A 524 8.17 12.11 31.75
C ASN A 524 8.12 12.20 30.23
N ALA A 525 7.84 13.38 29.68
CA ALA A 525 7.80 13.64 28.25
C ALA A 525 9.14 13.29 27.58
N VAL A 526 10.28 13.71 28.13
CA VAL A 526 11.62 13.37 27.60
C VAL A 526 11.84 11.87 27.59
N ASP A 527 11.45 11.14 28.66
CA ASP A 527 11.58 9.70 28.74
C ASP A 527 10.70 9.02 27.71
N ASP A 528 9.47 9.46 27.49
CA ASP A 528 8.54 8.87 26.53
C ASP A 528 8.91 9.19 25.07
N PHE A 529 9.36 10.39 24.73
CA PHE A 529 9.95 10.68 23.42
C PHE A 529 11.16 9.80 23.14
N ARG A 530 12.01 9.57 24.14
CA ARG A 530 13.16 8.68 24.02
C ARG A 530 12.72 7.23 23.75
N ARG A 531 11.67 6.75 24.40
CA ARG A 531 11.05 5.42 24.15
C ARG A 531 10.48 5.35 22.74
N ALA A 532 9.69 6.33 22.32
CA ALA A 532 9.11 6.39 20.97
C ALA A 532 10.19 6.38 19.88
N ARG A 533 11.26 7.17 20.04
CA ARG A 533 12.39 7.21 19.09
C ARG A 533 13.18 5.91 19.04
N PHE A 534 13.25 5.15 20.12
CA PHE A 534 13.90 3.85 20.14
C PHE A 534 13.05 2.78 19.48
N LEU A 535 11.75 2.76 19.75
CA LEU A 535 10.80 1.81 19.18
C LEU A 535 10.55 2.06 17.68
N GLU A 536 10.72 3.30 17.23
CA GLU A 536 10.67 3.68 15.82
C GLU A 536 11.88 4.55 15.46
N PRO A 537 13.04 3.93 15.19
CA PRO A 537 14.30 4.66 15.02
C PRO A 537 14.45 5.35 13.65
N ILE A 538 13.59 5.02 12.67
CA ILE A 538 13.77 5.47 11.29
C ILE A 538 12.77 6.55 10.90
N ALA A 539 11.52 6.49 11.36
CA ALA A 539 10.51 7.47 11.04
C ALA A 539 10.92 8.88 11.49
N TYR A 540 10.96 9.81 10.56
CA TYR A 540 11.25 11.22 10.83
C TYR A 540 10.09 11.93 11.53
N GLU A 541 8.89 11.39 11.43
CA GLU A 541 7.66 11.91 12.02
C GLU A 541 7.77 12.00 13.55
N VAL A 542 8.43 11.00 14.16
CA VAL A 542 8.59 10.96 15.63
C VAL A 542 9.38 12.16 16.14
N PRO A 543 10.62 12.40 15.71
CA PRO A 543 11.35 13.59 16.17
C PRO A 543 10.80 14.90 15.59
N LEU A 544 10.05 14.89 14.49
CA LEU A 544 9.34 16.07 14.00
C LEU A 544 8.21 16.47 14.96
N ALA A 545 7.37 15.51 15.35
CA ALA A 545 6.29 15.73 16.31
C ALA A 545 6.83 16.15 17.69
N GLU A 546 7.92 15.51 18.15
CA GLU A 546 8.63 15.92 19.37
C GLU A 546 9.08 17.39 19.30
N GLY A 547 9.70 17.81 18.20
CA GLY A 547 10.13 19.19 18.02
C GLY A 547 8.97 20.17 18.00
N ASN A 548 7.87 19.81 17.34
CA ASN A 548 6.65 20.61 17.29
C ASN A 548 6.00 20.76 18.68
N ALA A 549 6.03 19.71 19.50
CA ALA A 549 5.52 19.76 20.88
C ALA A 549 6.38 20.64 21.77
N TRP A 550 7.71 20.56 21.67
CA TRP A 550 8.63 21.38 22.46
C TRP A 550 8.68 22.86 22.05
N LEU A 551 8.37 23.18 20.79
CA LEU A 551 8.57 24.48 20.21
C LEU A 551 8.05 25.68 21.06
N PRO A 552 6.82 25.60 21.65
CA PRO A 552 6.30 26.68 22.48
C PRO A 552 6.94 26.77 23.88
N TYR A 553 7.63 25.72 24.36
CA TYR A 553 8.05 25.56 25.74
C TYR A 553 9.57 25.57 25.90
N ASP A 554 10.26 24.82 25.02
CA ASP A 554 11.73 24.72 25.02
C ASP A 554 12.25 24.66 23.56
N PRO A 555 12.57 25.84 22.99
CA PRO A 555 13.10 25.96 21.64
C PRO A 555 14.39 25.17 21.39
N VAL A 556 15.19 24.93 22.44
CA VAL A 556 16.46 24.19 22.31
C VAL A 556 16.18 22.69 22.08
N LEU A 557 15.27 22.13 22.85
CA LEU A 557 14.82 20.76 22.66
C LEU A 557 14.11 20.60 21.31
N ALA A 558 13.30 21.57 20.92
CA ALA A 558 12.64 21.58 19.62
C ALA A 558 13.63 21.49 18.46
N VAL A 559 14.66 22.35 18.46
CA VAL A 559 15.69 22.35 17.41
C VAL A 559 16.51 21.05 17.43
N ALA A 560 16.82 20.50 18.60
CA ALA A 560 17.51 19.22 18.71
C ALA A 560 16.73 18.07 18.08
N ALA A 561 15.43 17.99 18.38
CA ALA A 561 14.53 17.01 17.79
C ALA A 561 14.36 17.20 16.27
N TRP A 562 14.19 18.44 15.80
CA TRP A 562 14.09 18.75 14.38
C TRP A 562 15.34 18.40 13.58
N ARG A 563 16.55 18.58 14.13
CA ARG A 563 17.79 18.11 13.48
C ARG A 563 17.78 16.59 13.29
N GLU A 564 17.28 15.86 14.26
CA GLU A 564 17.12 14.41 14.14
C GLU A 564 16.06 14.05 13.09
N ALA A 565 14.95 14.80 13.02
CA ALA A 565 13.95 14.63 11.99
C ALA A 565 14.53 14.84 10.58
N LEU A 566 15.29 15.91 10.38
CA LEU A 566 15.97 16.16 9.11
C LEU A 566 16.98 15.05 8.76
N ARG A 567 17.71 14.53 9.75
CA ARG A 567 18.65 13.42 9.53
C ARG A 567 17.93 12.16 9.03
N ARG A 568 16.70 11.90 9.52
CA ARG A 568 15.90 10.72 9.14
C ARG A 568 15.09 10.90 7.86
N ALA A 569 14.77 12.13 7.47
CA ALA A 569 13.79 12.43 6.43
C ALA A 569 14.24 12.07 4.99
N GLY A 570 15.51 11.71 4.75
CA GLY A 570 16.00 11.31 3.43
C GLY A 570 15.59 12.28 2.32
N PRO A 571 14.95 11.83 1.24
CA PRO A 571 14.50 12.68 0.13
C PRO A 571 13.42 13.71 0.53
N LEU A 572 12.72 13.49 1.64
CA LEU A 572 11.65 14.38 2.12
C LEU A 572 12.17 15.59 2.91
N ARG A 573 13.49 15.68 3.20
CA ARG A 573 14.13 16.77 3.96
C ARG A 573 13.66 18.17 3.57
N PRO A 574 13.60 18.54 2.26
CA PRO A 574 13.17 19.87 1.88
C PRO A 574 11.72 20.20 2.32
N GLY A 575 10.82 19.23 2.20
CA GLY A 575 9.42 19.37 2.62
C GLY A 575 9.28 19.46 4.14
N VAL A 576 9.97 18.59 4.88
CA VAL A 576 10.01 18.58 6.34
C VAL A 576 10.59 19.91 6.86
N TYR A 577 11.67 20.38 6.27
CA TYR A 577 12.25 21.67 6.65
C TYR A 577 11.32 22.84 6.36
N ALA A 578 10.58 22.81 5.24
CA ALA A 578 9.59 23.82 4.93
C ALA A 578 8.44 23.85 5.97
N SER A 579 8.01 22.71 6.51
CA SER A 579 7.04 22.68 7.61
C SER A 579 7.60 23.27 8.89
N MET A 580 8.85 22.95 9.26
CA MET A 580 9.54 23.54 10.43
C MET A 580 9.63 25.06 10.35
N LEU A 581 9.93 25.60 9.16
CA LEU A 581 9.94 27.05 8.93
C LEU A 581 8.56 27.68 9.15
N SER A 582 7.49 26.98 8.76
CA SER A 582 6.11 27.44 8.99
C SER A 582 5.80 27.48 10.48
N ASP A 583 6.06 26.39 11.19
CA ASP A 583 5.74 26.24 12.60
C ASP A 583 6.55 27.24 13.45
N ALA A 584 7.84 27.39 13.16
CA ALA A 584 8.71 28.36 13.83
C ALA A 584 8.22 29.81 13.64
N SER A 585 7.81 30.18 12.43
CA SER A 585 7.32 31.53 12.14
C SER A 585 6.06 31.91 12.91
N LEU A 586 5.21 30.89 13.18
CA LEU A 586 3.92 31.06 13.86
C LEU A 586 4.05 31.02 15.40
N ARG A 587 4.93 30.14 15.91
CA ARG A 587 4.96 29.82 17.35
C ARG A 587 6.19 30.32 18.11
N SER A 588 7.36 30.39 17.47
CA SER A 588 8.62 30.76 18.13
C SER A 588 9.60 31.36 17.14
N PRO A 589 9.44 32.65 16.82
CA PRO A 589 10.30 33.32 15.84
C PRO A 589 11.79 33.39 16.27
N GLU A 590 12.12 33.18 17.55
CA GLU A 590 13.49 33.13 18.06
C GLU A 590 14.34 31.99 17.52
N VAL A 591 13.73 30.88 17.02
CA VAL A 591 14.46 29.77 16.38
C VAL A 591 14.79 30.06 14.91
N SER A 592 14.24 31.14 14.33
CA SER A 592 14.47 31.51 12.94
C SER A 592 15.95 31.67 12.55
N PRO A 593 16.86 32.27 13.37
CA PRO A 593 18.27 32.35 13.04
C PRO A 593 18.96 30.97 12.98
N ILE A 594 18.50 30.01 13.81
CA ILE A 594 19.06 28.67 13.85
C ILE A 594 18.62 27.90 12.60
N LEU A 595 17.34 28.02 12.22
CA LEU A 595 16.82 27.42 10.99
C LEU A 595 17.47 28.05 9.76
N GLU A 596 17.72 29.36 9.74
CA GLU A 596 18.48 30.02 8.69
C GLU A 596 19.89 29.43 8.56
N ALA A 597 20.58 29.21 9.67
CA ALA A 597 21.91 28.60 9.64
C ALA A 597 21.89 27.16 9.12
N ILE A 598 20.87 26.34 9.45
CA ILE A 598 20.66 24.99 8.92
C ILE A 598 20.38 25.08 7.43
N GLY A 599 19.43 25.90 6.98
CA GLY A 599 19.05 26.04 5.59
C GLY A 599 20.17 26.52 4.66
N LEU A 600 21.02 27.43 5.14
CA LEU A 600 22.16 27.94 4.36
C LEU A 600 23.40 27.05 4.47
N GLY A 601 23.45 26.13 5.45
CA GLY A 601 24.53 25.16 5.62
C GLY A 601 24.38 23.92 4.74
N GLU A 602 23.16 23.60 4.30
CA GLU A 602 22.85 22.38 3.56
C GLU A 602 22.14 22.73 2.24
N HIS A 603 22.70 22.34 1.10
CA HIS A 603 22.27 22.78 -0.23
C HIS A 603 20.81 22.43 -0.54
N ASP A 604 20.34 21.24 -0.13
CA ASP A 604 18.97 20.74 -0.34
C ASP A 604 17.91 21.51 0.46
N LEU A 605 18.32 22.20 1.52
CA LEU A 605 17.47 23.02 2.37
C LEU A 605 17.48 24.51 2.01
N ALA A 606 18.46 24.95 1.21
CA ALA A 606 18.62 26.35 0.86
C ALA A 606 17.43 26.90 0.06
N LEU A 607 16.93 26.16 -0.93
CA LEU A 607 15.79 26.58 -1.75
C LEU A 607 14.48 26.75 -0.95
N PRO A 608 14.06 25.80 -0.11
CA PRO A 608 12.93 26.00 0.81
C PRO A 608 13.04 27.24 1.69
N TYR A 609 14.24 27.54 2.17
CA TYR A 609 14.47 28.74 2.97
C TYR A 609 14.35 30.02 2.14
N LEU A 610 15.07 30.10 1.01
CA LEU A 610 15.05 31.25 0.10
C LEU A 610 13.66 31.55 -0.44
N ASN A 611 12.84 30.53 -0.64
CA ASN A 611 11.44 30.69 -1.08
C ASN A 611 10.56 31.44 -0.05
N ARG A 612 10.98 31.59 1.20
CA ARG A 612 10.17 32.23 2.26
C ARG A 612 10.60 33.63 2.63
N ILE A 613 11.72 34.07 2.12
CA ILE A 613 12.29 35.35 2.41
C ILE A 613 12.36 36.25 1.17
N SER A 614 12.48 37.58 1.36
CA SER A 614 12.56 38.54 0.27
C SER A 614 13.39 39.77 0.64
N GLY A 615 13.71 40.60 -0.34
CA GLY A 615 14.41 41.85 -0.16
C GLY A 615 15.80 41.72 0.45
N ALA A 616 16.17 42.61 1.39
CA ALA A 616 17.50 42.63 2.00
C ALA A 616 17.88 41.34 2.74
N ARG A 617 16.88 40.58 3.24
CA ARG A 617 17.12 39.28 3.90
C ARG A 617 17.47 38.23 2.88
N PHE A 618 16.77 38.21 1.76
CA PHE A 618 17.07 37.32 0.64
C PHE A 618 18.48 37.55 0.10
N ASN A 619 18.84 38.80 -0.17
CA ASN A 619 20.16 39.13 -0.72
C ASN A 619 21.29 38.71 0.23
N ARG A 620 21.14 38.94 1.55
CA ARG A 620 22.12 38.47 2.54
C ARG A 620 22.28 36.96 2.56
N ALA A 621 21.16 36.23 2.57
CA ALA A 621 21.16 34.78 2.57
C ALA A 621 21.78 34.22 1.30
N LEU A 622 21.45 34.78 0.15
CA LEU A 622 22.03 34.43 -1.15
C LEU A 622 23.52 34.72 -1.20
N ALA A 623 23.96 35.88 -0.72
CA ALA A 623 25.39 36.21 -0.63
C ALA A 623 26.16 35.24 0.26
N GLN A 624 25.55 34.70 1.30
CA GLN A 624 26.15 33.68 2.15
C GLN A 624 26.19 32.33 1.42
N LEU A 625 25.13 31.93 0.69
CA LEU A 625 25.10 30.74 -0.14
C LEU A 625 26.21 30.77 -1.19
N LEU A 626 26.35 31.88 -1.92
CA LEU A 626 27.37 32.05 -2.95
C LEU A 626 28.80 32.11 -2.40
N ARG A 627 28.99 32.52 -1.14
CA ARG A 627 30.30 32.40 -0.46
C ARG A 627 30.64 30.93 -0.17
N ASN A 628 29.64 30.10 0.17
CA ASN A 628 29.83 28.69 0.47
C ASN A 628 30.02 27.86 -0.80
N ASP A 629 29.29 28.18 -1.87
CA ASP A 629 29.40 27.53 -3.18
C ASP A 629 29.41 28.56 -4.32
N PRO A 630 30.58 29.20 -4.61
CA PRO A 630 30.69 30.29 -5.60
C PRO A 630 30.26 29.91 -7.02
N ASN A 631 30.30 28.66 -7.37
CA ASN A 631 29.96 28.16 -8.71
C ASN A 631 28.64 27.38 -8.75
N LEU A 632 27.88 27.30 -7.65
CA LEU A 632 26.66 26.54 -7.53
C LEU A 632 26.82 25.07 -8.00
N ARG A 633 27.97 24.45 -7.65
CA ARG A 633 28.27 23.07 -8.08
C ARG A 633 27.43 22.03 -7.37
N SER A 634 26.98 22.31 -6.17
CA SER A 634 26.10 21.46 -5.39
C SER A 634 24.66 21.44 -5.91
N PHE A 635 24.27 22.41 -6.74
CA PHE A 635 22.92 22.52 -7.29
C PHE A 635 22.79 21.86 -8.66
N GLY A 636 21.77 21.01 -8.82
CA GLY A 636 21.36 20.45 -10.09
C GLY A 636 20.73 21.49 -11.03
N GLU A 637 20.50 21.12 -12.29
CA GLU A 637 19.94 22.03 -13.30
C GLU A 637 18.57 22.61 -12.90
N THR A 638 17.66 21.78 -12.40
CA THR A 638 16.34 22.18 -11.91
C THR A 638 16.41 23.09 -10.70
N GLU A 639 17.34 22.82 -9.80
CA GLU A 639 17.55 23.64 -8.59
C GLU A 639 18.12 25.01 -8.92
N LYS A 640 19.06 25.09 -9.89
CA LYS A 640 19.57 26.38 -10.41
C LYS A 640 18.45 27.19 -11.04
N LEU A 641 17.60 26.58 -11.86
CA LEU A 641 16.43 27.27 -12.42
C LEU A 641 15.52 27.85 -11.31
N ALA A 642 15.23 27.06 -10.29
CA ALA A 642 14.42 27.53 -9.14
C ALA A 642 15.13 28.66 -8.36
N LEU A 643 16.42 28.52 -8.08
CA LEU A 643 17.20 29.53 -7.39
C LEU A 643 17.19 30.88 -8.13
N PHE A 644 17.46 30.87 -9.42
CA PHE A 644 17.46 32.10 -10.23
C PHE A 644 16.05 32.66 -10.45
N ALA A 645 15.01 31.83 -10.47
CA ALA A 645 13.63 32.28 -10.46
C ALA A 645 13.32 33.08 -9.17
N PHE A 646 13.65 32.50 -8.00
CA PHE A 646 13.51 33.20 -6.71
C PHE A 646 14.32 34.49 -6.66
N TRP A 647 15.56 34.45 -7.13
CA TRP A 647 16.42 35.65 -7.18
C TRP A 647 15.80 36.73 -8.05
N SER A 648 15.30 36.38 -9.24
CA SER A 648 14.65 37.31 -10.17
C SER A 648 13.34 37.92 -9.63
N GLU A 649 12.67 37.19 -8.74
CA GLU A 649 11.38 37.62 -8.16
C GLU A 649 11.57 38.39 -6.86
N ARG A 650 12.51 38.01 -6.00
CA ARG A 650 12.61 38.40 -4.62
C ARG A 650 13.91 39.14 -4.26
N GLY A 651 14.93 39.00 -5.09
CA GLY A 651 16.24 39.59 -4.89
C GLY A 651 16.42 40.90 -5.66
N ASP A 652 17.68 41.43 -5.62
CA ASP A 652 18.05 42.61 -6.38
C ASP A 652 18.44 42.26 -7.83
N PRO A 653 17.72 42.77 -8.84
CA PRO A 653 18.05 42.55 -10.24
C PRO A 653 19.45 43.03 -10.66
N GLU A 654 20.01 44.01 -9.99
CA GLU A 654 21.37 44.48 -10.26
C GLU A 654 22.42 43.44 -9.83
N GLU A 655 22.23 42.78 -8.70
CA GLU A 655 23.10 41.73 -8.22
C GLU A 655 23.08 40.50 -9.17
N ILE A 656 21.92 40.16 -9.73
CA ILE A 656 21.83 39.10 -10.76
C ILE A 656 22.68 39.46 -11.98
N SER A 657 22.55 40.69 -12.49
CA SER A 657 23.31 41.14 -13.65
C SER A 657 24.82 41.06 -13.40
N ARG A 658 25.29 41.52 -12.25
CA ARG A 658 26.72 41.39 -11.87
C ARG A 658 27.18 39.96 -11.72
N ALA A 659 26.34 39.09 -11.18
CA ALA A 659 26.66 37.65 -11.06
C ALA A 659 26.81 36.99 -12.43
N VAL A 660 25.97 37.36 -13.38
CA VAL A 660 26.07 36.84 -14.76
C VAL A 660 27.30 37.40 -15.49
N GLU A 661 27.72 38.63 -15.20
CA GLU A 661 28.99 39.17 -15.72
C GLU A 661 30.20 38.38 -15.23
N GLN A 662 30.16 37.88 -13.98
CA GLN A 662 31.21 37.01 -13.42
C GLN A 662 31.12 35.57 -13.88
N HIS A 663 29.90 35.07 -14.13
CA HIS A 663 29.58 33.71 -14.57
C HIS A 663 28.66 33.74 -15.79
N PRO A 664 29.19 33.94 -17.01
CA PRO A 664 28.38 34.07 -18.20
C PRO A 664 27.51 32.88 -18.57
N ASP A 665 27.90 31.68 -18.16
CA ASP A 665 27.15 30.44 -18.29
C ASP A 665 25.82 30.43 -17.52
N TRP A 666 25.68 31.27 -16.50
CA TRP A 666 24.46 31.38 -15.71
C TRP A 666 23.33 32.14 -16.44
N ILE A 667 23.62 32.82 -17.54
CA ILE A 667 22.60 33.58 -18.29
C ILE A 667 21.37 32.70 -18.65
N ARG A 668 21.59 31.44 -18.94
CA ARG A 668 20.49 30.49 -19.28
C ARG A 668 19.50 30.25 -18.14
N TYR A 669 19.88 30.49 -16.89
CA TYR A 669 19.02 30.42 -15.71
C TYR A 669 18.53 31.79 -15.26
N ALA A 670 19.41 32.80 -15.37
CA ALA A 670 19.25 34.15 -14.85
C ALA A 670 18.61 35.13 -15.83
N TRP A 671 18.38 34.72 -17.08
CA TRP A 671 17.97 35.60 -18.17
C TRP A 671 16.80 36.54 -17.82
N PHE A 672 15.82 36.02 -17.05
CA PHE A 672 14.65 36.79 -16.68
C PHE A 672 14.98 37.94 -15.71
N GLY A 673 15.82 37.68 -14.72
CA GLY A 673 16.30 38.72 -13.80
C GLY A 673 17.16 39.75 -14.51
N VAL A 674 18.04 39.30 -15.41
CA VAL A 674 18.87 40.22 -16.22
C VAL A 674 18.00 41.06 -17.15
N ALA A 675 16.99 40.48 -17.79
CA ALA A 675 16.03 41.20 -18.64
C ALA A 675 15.25 42.26 -17.85
N LYS A 676 14.80 41.95 -16.64
CA LYS A 676 14.18 42.93 -15.73
C LYS A 676 15.15 44.08 -15.39
N TYR A 677 16.41 43.76 -15.08
CA TYR A 677 17.41 44.77 -14.78
C TYR A 677 17.67 45.68 -15.98
N LYS A 678 17.85 45.13 -17.19
CA LYS A 678 18.02 45.90 -18.42
C LYS A 678 16.85 46.83 -18.66
N ALA A 679 15.64 46.33 -18.56
CA ALA A 679 14.43 47.14 -18.71
C ALA A 679 14.32 48.26 -17.65
N SER A 680 14.73 47.99 -16.41
CA SER A 680 14.77 49.03 -15.36
C SER A 680 15.76 50.18 -15.63
N LYS A 681 16.76 49.92 -16.45
CA LYS A 681 17.72 50.91 -16.95
C LYS A 681 17.31 51.51 -18.31
N ASN A 682 16.04 51.34 -18.74
CA ASN A 682 15.48 51.77 -20.00
C ASN A 682 16.08 51.09 -21.23
N ASP A 683 16.88 50.01 -21.05
CA ASP A 683 17.36 49.18 -22.14
C ASP A 683 16.35 48.06 -22.43
N PHE A 684 15.17 48.49 -22.87
CA PHE A 684 14.05 47.58 -23.16
C PHE A 684 14.35 46.64 -24.33
N ARG A 685 15.20 47.08 -25.28
CA ARG A 685 15.62 46.26 -26.41
C ARG A 685 16.38 45.01 -25.89
N ALA A 686 17.47 45.22 -25.15
CA ALA A 686 18.24 44.13 -24.63
C ALA A 686 17.40 43.22 -23.71
N GLY A 687 16.50 43.79 -22.90
CA GLY A 687 15.54 43.07 -22.11
C GLY A 687 14.65 42.13 -22.93
N TYR A 688 14.04 42.65 -24.00
CA TYR A 688 13.17 41.87 -24.88
C TYR A 688 13.94 40.80 -25.67
N GLU A 689 15.12 41.10 -26.20
CA GLU A 689 15.97 40.14 -26.91
C GLU A 689 16.34 38.92 -26.04
N LEU A 690 16.56 39.10 -24.74
CA LEU A 690 16.79 37.98 -23.80
C LEU A 690 15.55 37.09 -23.69
N THR A 691 14.35 37.65 -23.71
CA THR A 691 13.11 36.86 -23.67
C THR A 691 12.95 35.99 -24.91
N GLN A 692 13.35 36.46 -26.06
CA GLN A 692 13.29 35.73 -27.32
C GLN A 692 14.34 34.61 -27.40
N ARG A 693 15.50 34.84 -26.77
CA ARG A 693 16.61 33.87 -26.83
C ARG A 693 16.51 32.74 -25.80
N TYR A 694 15.99 33.04 -24.63
CA TYR A 694 16.00 32.09 -23.48
C TYR A 694 14.61 31.79 -22.93
N GLY A 695 13.56 32.50 -23.37
CA GLY A 695 12.19 32.23 -22.95
C GLY A 695 11.66 30.90 -23.47
N GLU A 696 10.70 30.33 -22.75
CA GLU A 696 10.06 29.11 -23.22
C GLU A 696 9.28 29.30 -24.53
N PRO A 697 9.27 28.32 -25.44
CA PRO A 697 8.50 28.38 -26.65
C PRO A 697 7.01 28.54 -26.35
N VAL A 698 6.37 29.57 -26.91
CA VAL A 698 4.94 29.83 -26.72
C VAL A 698 4.10 28.85 -27.52
N ALA A 699 3.18 28.14 -26.85
CA ALA A 699 2.25 27.24 -27.50
C ALA A 699 1.23 28.03 -28.30
N LEU A 700 1.40 28.08 -29.62
CA LEU A 700 0.50 28.78 -30.55
C LEU A 700 -0.48 27.77 -31.18
N PRO A 701 -1.72 28.20 -31.51
CA PRO A 701 -2.68 27.35 -32.20
C PRO A 701 -2.16 26.83 -33.56
N ARG A 702 -2.48 25.59 -33.86
CA ARG A 702 -2.19 25.00 -35.17
C ARG A 702 -3.26 25.51 -36.16
N VAL A 703 -2.86 26.31 -37.13
CA VAL A 703 -3.73 26.81 -38.20
C VAL A 703 -3.20 26.38 -39.58
N ALA A 704 -4.09 26.16 -40.51
CA ALA A 704 -3.70 25.80 -41.86
C ALA A 704 -2.89 26.95 -42.50
N THR A 705 -1.89 26.61 -43.30
CA THR A 705 -0.89 27.56 -43.82
C THR A 705 -1.29 28.27 -45.12
N ASN A 706 -2.46 27.99 -45.68
CA ASN A 706 -2.79 28.34 -47.08
C ASN A 706 -3.99 29.25 -47.23
N PHE A 707 -4.29 30.11 -46.29
CA PHE A 707 -5.36 31.13 -46.48
C PHE A 707 -4.80 32.44 -47.02
N SER A 708 -5.52 33.01 -48.00
CA SER A 708 -5.21 34.37 -48.43
C SER A 708 -5.61 35.39 -47.37
N LEU A 709 -4.98 36.56 -47.38
CA LEU A 709 -5.34 37.63 -46.44
C LEU A 709 -6.84 37.97 -46.53
N GLN A 710 -7.38 38.09 -47.77
CA GLN A 710 -8.77 38.35 -48.00
C GLN A 710 -9.73 37.29 -47.42
N ASP A 711 -9.34 36.01 -47.48
CA ASP A 711 -10.18 34.96 -46.94
C ASP A 711 -10.14 34.97 -45.39
N SER A 712 -8.98 35.27 -44.81
CA SER A 712 -8.82 35.41 -43.36
C SER A 712 -9.63 36.59 -42.82
N GLU A 713 -9.63 37.73 -43.53
CA GLU A 713 -10.43 38.90 -43.19
C GLU A 713 -11.93 38.61 -43.23
N LYS A 714 -12.43 37.96 -44.30
CA LYS A 714 -13.84 37.57 -44.41
C LYS A 714 -14.27 36.62 -43.28
N ARG A 715 -13.42 35.66 -42.94
CA ARG A 715 -13.70 34.72 -41.85
C ARG A 715 -13.71 35.42 -40.49
N PHE A 716 -12.81 36.36 -40.28
CA PHE A 716 -12.77 37.15 -39.07
C PHE A 716 -13.99 38.05 -38.92
N GLN A 717 -14.44 38.69 -40.02
CA GLN A 717 -15.69 39.46 -40.02
C GLN A 717 -16.92 38.62 -39.69
N ALA A 718 -16.92 37.34 -40.10
CA ALA A 718 -18.02 36.43 -39.81
C ALA A 718 -17.99 35.91 -38.34
N ALA A 719 -16.80 35.85 -37.70
CA ALA A 719 -16.62 35.34 -36.34
C ALA A 719 -15.53 36.14 -35.60
N PRO A 720 -15.73 37.41 -35.24
CA PRO A 720 -14.70 38.28 -34.67
C PRO A 720 -14.26 37.89 -33.24
N ASP A 721 -15.01 37.04 -32.56
CA ASP A 721 -14.72 36.59 -31.23
C ASP A 721 -13.96 35.26 -31.16
N ASN A 722 -13.72 34.64 -32.32
CA ASN A 722 -13.03 33.35 -32.40
C ASN A 722 -11.52 33.50 -32.35
N TYR A 723 -10.89 33.07 -31.27
CA TYR A 723 -9.45 33.16 -31.03
C TYR A 723 -8.58 32.47 -32.12
N ALA A 724 -9.03 31.32 -32.63
CA ALA A 724 -8.28 30.62 -33.69
C ALA A 724 -8.31 31.38 -35.01
N ILE A 725 -9.47 31.96 -35.36
CA ILE A 725 -9.62 32.80 -36.56
C ILE A 725 -8.86 34.12 -36.40
N GLY A 726 -8.87 34.71 -35.22
CA GLY A 726 -8.07 35.88 -34.90
C GLY A 726 -6.58 35.65 -35.08
N TYR A 727 -6.09 34.50 -34.61
CA TYR A 727 -4.69 34.11 -34.79
C TYR A 727 -4.35 33.83 -36.27
N GLU A 728 -5.27 33.25 -37.03
CA GLU A 728 -5.13 33.06 -38.49
C GLU A 728 -4.99 34.39 -39.22
N LEU A 729 -5.88 35.36 -38.91
CA LEU A 729 -5.81 36.70 -39.48
C LEU A 729 -4.50 37.41 -39.10
N TYR A 730 -4.11 37.38 -37.83
CA TYR A 730 -2.84 37.93 -37.39
C TYR A 730 -1.65 37.39 -38.21
N ARG A 731 -1.58 36.07 -38.39
CA ARG A 731 -0.51 35.45 -39.20
C ARG A 731 -0.52 35.92 -40.66
N ALA A 732 -1.71 36.00 -41.30
CA ALA A 732 -1.83 36.44 -42.66
C ALA A 732 -1.38 37.91 -42.80
N GLN A 733 -1.77 38.80 -41.87
CA GLN A 733 -1.35 40.20 -41.82
C GLN A 733 0.18 40.33 -41.65
N MET A 734 0.77 39.58 -40.70
CA MET A 734 2.23 39.55 -40.49
C MET A 734 3.00 39.08 -41.72
N GLN A 735 2.51 38.04 -42.41
CA GLN A 735 3.11 37.53 -43.65
C GLN A 735 3.06 38.52 -44.80
N ASN A 736 2.04 39.39 -44.83
CA ASN A 736 1.88 40.44 -45.85
C ASN A 736 2.51 41.78 -45.41
N GLY A 737 3.24 41.82 -44.30
CA GLY A 737 3.89 43.04 -43.82
C GLY A 737 2.94 44.11 -43.25
N GLN A 738 1.68 43.76 -42.98
CA GLN A 738 0.67 44.64 -42.39
C GLN A 738 0.79 44.65 -40.84
N ILE A 739 1.90 45.19 -40.34
CA ILE A 739 2.22 45.12 -38.92
C ILE A 739 1.21 45.89 -38.05
N ASP A 740 0.67 47.03 -38.57
CA ASP A 740 -0.32 47.85 -37.86
C ASP A 740 -1.66 47.13 -37.72
N ASP A 741 -2.11 46.46 -38.78
CA ASP A 741 -3.35 45.69 -38.74
C ASP A 741 -3.18 44.42 -37.83
N ALA A 742 -2.04 43.75 -37.90
CA ALA A 742 -1.70 42.64 -37.05
C ALA A 742 -1.68 43.04 -35.56
N LEU A 743 -1.15 44.23 -35.25
CA LEU A 743 -1.17 44.80 -33.90
C LEU A 743 -2.59 45.05 -33.42
N LEU A 744 -3.45 45.64 -34.29
CA LEU A 744 -4.87 45.85 -33.94
C LEU A 744 -5.59 44.54 -33.70
N THR A 745 -5.32 43.51 -34.50
CA THR A 745 -5.89 42.19 -34.32
C THR A 745 -5.42 41.55 -33.01
N ALA A 746 -4.13 41.63 -32.67
CA ALA A 746 -3.60 41.10 -31.43
C ALA A 746 -4.22 41.82 -30.21
N ARG A 747 -4.33 43.17 -30.26
CA ARG A 747 -4.90 43.97 -29.18
C ARG A 747 -6.39 43.77 -29.02
N HIS A 748 -7.16 43.53 -30.10
CA HIS A 748 -8.56 43.18 -30.03
C HIS A 748 -8.84 42.02 -29.09
N PHE A 749 -7.90 41.07 -28.99
CA PHE A 749 -8.02 39.95 -28.09
C PHE A 749 -7.29 40.16 -26.78
N SER A 750 -6.06 40.70 -26.75
CA SER A 750 -5.27 40.86 -25.53
C SER A 750 -5.95 41.79 -24.50
N GLU A 751 -6.76 42.72 -24.94
CA GLU A 751 -7.51 43.64 -24.06
C GLU A 751 -8.79 43.01 -23.47
N ARG A 752 -9.18 41.80 -23.90
CA ARG A 752 -10.39 41.14 -23.40
C ARG A 752 -10.13 40.32 -22.14
N PRO A 753 -11.05 40.34 -21.17
CA PRO A 753 -10.92 39.47 -20.00
C PRO A 753 -11.00 37.97 -20.43
N ASN A 754 -10.17 37.13 -19.82
CA ASN A 754 -10.06 35.70 -20.12
C ASN A 754 -9.56 35.33 -21.52
N SER A 755 -8.91 36.23 -22.21
CA SER A 755 -8.23 35.95 -23.46
C SER A 755 -7.06 34.97 -23.26
N PRO A 756 -6.77 34.10 -24.26
CA PRO A 756 -5.57 33.30 -24.25
C PRO A 756 -4.30 34.16 -24.17
N ALA A 757 -3.43 33.84 -23.22
CA ALA A 757 -2.21 34.60 -22.91
C ALA A 757 -1.34 34.88 -24.16
N TYR A 758 -1.32 33.96 -25.11
CA TYR A 758 -0.51 34.12 -26.32
C TYR A 758 -0.81 35.39 -27.14
N PHE A 759 -2.00 36.02 -27.02
CA PHE A 759 -2.28 37.29 -27.72
C PHE A 759 -1.42 38.45 -27.19
N HIS A 760 -1.09 38.49 -25.90
CA HIS A 760 -0.10 39.43 -25.38
C HIS A 760 1.29 39.20 -25.96
N PHE A 761 1.66 37.94 -26.19
CA PHE A 761 2.93 37.60 -26.85
C PHE A 761 2.93 38.07 -28.32
N LEU A 762 1.84 37.90 -29.05
CA LEU A 762 1.69 38.35 -30.43
C LEU A 762 1.74 39.91 -30.51
N GLU A 763 1.11 40.58 -29.56
CA GLU A 763 1.21 42.05 -29.42
C GLU A 763 2.66 42.49 -29.19
N ALA A 764 3.38 41.78 -28.30
CA ALA A 764 4.79 42.06 -28.05
C ALA A 764 5.65 41.90 -29.31
N GLN A 765 5.39 40.91 -30.14
CA GLN A 765 6.07 40.73 -31.43
C GLN A 765 5.81 41.89 -32.36
N CYS A 766 4.57 42.35 -32.52
CA CYS A 766 4.24 43.49 -33.35
C CYS A 766 4.97 44.78 -32.89
N TRP A 767 4.97 45.02 -31.59
CA TRP A 767 5.70 46.19 -31.05
C TRP A 767 7.21 46.12 -31.29
N ALA A 768 7.79 44.92 -31.22
CA ALA A 768 9.20 44.69 -31.50
C ALA A 768 9.51 44.95 -32.98
N GLU A 769 8.69 44.48 -33.90
CA GLU A 769 8.82 44.76 -35.35
C GLU A 769 8.75 46.29 -35.64
N LYS A 770 7.92 47.02 -34.89
CA LYS A 770 7.84 48.48 -34.93
C LYS A 770 8.97 49.19 -34.18
N GLN A 771 9.93 48.46 -33.65
CA GLN A 771 11.04 48.97 -32.86
C GLN A 771 10.62 49.74 -31.58
N ASN A 772 9.39 49.55 -31.13
CA ASN A 772 8.92 50.12 -29.87
C ASN A 772 9.17 49.13 -28.72
N TRP A 773 10.41 49.09 -28.27
CA TRP A 773 10.91 48.10 -27.34
C TRP A 773 10.26 48.19 -25.96
N GLU A 774 9.91 49.39 -25.51
CA GLU A 774 9.22 49.61 -24.23
C GLU A 774 7.83 48.90 -24.26
N ARG A 775 7.03 49.16 -25.33
CA ARG A 775 5.73 48.49 -25.44
C ARG A 775 5.84 47.00 -25.70
N ALA A 776 6.86 46.55 -26.43
CA ALA A 776 7.12 45.15 -26.61
C ALA A 776 7.43 44.45 -25.28
N TRP A 777 8.24 45.09 -24.44
CA TRP A 777 8.55 44.57 -23.09
C TRP A 777 7.29 44.54 -22.21
N ASN A 778 6.50 45.59 -22.17
CA ASN A 778 5.29 45.67 -21.38
C ASN A 778 4.24 44.63 -21.80
N ALA A 779 4.03 44.42 -23.09
CA ALA A 779 3.15 43.37 -23.60
C ALA A 779 3.66 41.96 -23.24
N TRP A 780 4.99 41.75 -23.30
CA TRP A 780 5.57 40.50 -22.90
C TRP A 780 5.42 40.24 -21.37
N GLN A 781 5.54 41.26 -20.51
CA GLN A 781 5.24 41.15 -19.09
C GLN A 781 3.76 40.80 -18.87
N ALA A 782 2.83 41.37 -19.61
CA ALA A 782 1.42 41.01 -19.54
C ALA A 782 1.20 39.55 -19.93
N PHE A 783 1.94 39.04 -20.94
CA PHE A 783 1.92 37.62 -21.30
C PHE A 783 2.36 36.74 -20.13
N GLN A 784 3.46 37.04 -19.46
CA GLN A 784 3.95 36.31 -18.31
C GLN A 784 2.94 36.31 -17.15
N ALA A 785 2.34 37.46 -16.88
CA ALA A 785 1.33 37.59 -15.85
C ALA A 785 0.07 36.76 -16.14
N ALA A 786 -0.33 36.70 -17.43
CA ALA A 786 -1.48 35.91 -17.84
C ALA A 786 -1.24 34.38 -17.86
N GLN A 787 0.02 33.94 -17.90
CA GLN A 787 0.40 32.53 -17.77
C GLN A 787 0.48 32.05 -16.31
N ALA A 788 0.69 32.94 -15.35
CA ALA A 788 0.75 32.54 -13.95
C ALA A 788 -0.59 31.92 -13.55
N PRO A 789 -0.61 30.71 -12.98
CA PRO A 789 -1.85 30.12 -12.49
C PRO A 789 -2.44 31.07 -11.45
N ALA A 790 -3.72 31.41 -11.61
CA ALA A 790 -4.45 32.20 -10.63
C ALA A 790 -4.20 31.59 -9.25
N ALA A 791 -3.58 32.34 -8.34
CA ALA A 791 -3.33 31.89 -6.98
C ALA A 791 -4.69 31.49 -6.37
N LYS A 792 -4.89 30.18 -6.20
CA LYS A 792 -6.05 29.62 -5.52
C LYS A 792 -5.88 29.72 -4.03
#